data_7dfe62831dfc02294e402243eea89b7b
#
_entry.id   7dfe62831dfc02294e402243eea89b7b
#
_cell.length_a   1.000
_cell.length_b   1.000
_cell.length_c   1.000
_cell.angle_alpha   90.00
_cell.angle_beta   90.00
_cell.angle_gamma   90.00
#
_symmetry.space_group_name_H-M   'P 1'
#
loop_
_entity.id
_entity.type
_entity.pdbx_description
1 polymer ?
#
loop_
_entity_poly.entity_id
_entity_poly.type
_entity_poly.pdbx_seq_one_letter_code
_entity_poly.pdbx_strand_id
1 'polypeptide(L)'
;MTIPEVLRQAGYHTGMSGKWHLSLTKGIGNQEDQMKWLSHQSTFNNRPFAPIETYPCNRGFDQHWGTIWGVTDHFDPFSLVHNEEPIFTDSIPKDFYYADFVADKAIDMMDEMTSDGKPFFMYVAFQEPHWPVQAKPQDIAKYKGKFDDGWDQMRQRRYQRMLELGLINPDEMPVATNASGRKWNDETNKALQRANMEVHAAMIDCVDQNIGRIIAELKRRGIFDNTLIIFTSDNGASSENYTIGDFDRHDRTRDGQMVVRNSPTPGGQLTYNYLHTGWAGAVNTPYRYWKTTQFHGGTAAPTIVHWPAGMAEEKEGTIMSQPCTFLDVMPTCLELAGATYPTFYNGNSIKPLCNEARSFVPLLQDKNSWDDERTLYWEHERGKAVRKGNWRLTALANGGWQLFDLAHDLSETNNVAAEHPEKVREMKSLWNTWAKSVGLNVPDDIPETKTELIFHYPFDDNTDDASPSKYVLTPSSNGITFGTGKHGRALHLNGNAQYLDLNTTGIFDTGVTQTTFCAWVYDENTASPNASNQTEDGIYVRDEIILAQKDNAGTGRIYLYARAEAPVGGGTPSFFYNSFLGGSQHHATTGSLQPGTWQHVAIVCDPVSQSLTYYINGDRDCTVSTGAFETCTGGFRIGGHKTGKSYFKGFIDDVWFFKGLLTPEQIRQIRDNAFDPTPYYPGNNDDDPTASDWPLKDHAYTIRNFSGTPAFMVDNMESDNRITCEGSTSDAAYWIFEPTDNAQCYYVRNLVTGRYIQGYPKSSGQMISMGSQSAEYYVAAQTNEGGRYGFACTSVTPHDFTSGTIGLNLRAESNQANCYVQTYAAAAGTNHRSFWTLAAVPDDIVTRITDLQTRQTAHSKLFDLQGRPQNAILHPGIYIQDGKKVIHRHAKTKNY
;
A
#
# COMPACT_ATOMS: atom_id res chain seq x y z
N MET A 1 -2.49 18.66 15.23
CA MET A 1 -2.81 18.93 16.65
C MET A 1 -3.15 17.65 17.37
N THR A 2 -2.95 17.62 18.68
CA THR A 2 -3.36 16.51 19.55
C THR A 2 -4.78 16.71 20.08
N ILE A 3 -5.42 15.64 20.57
CA ILE A 3 -6.76 15.73 21.18
C ILE A 3 -6.78 16.74 22.35
N PRO A 4 -5.85 16.70 23.33
CA PRO A 4 -5.87 17.65 24.42
C PRO A 4 -5.61 19.11 23.98
N GLU A 5 -4.82 19.37 22.94
CA GLU A 5 -4.65 20.72 22.40
C GLU A 5 -5.99 21.33 21.93
N VAL A 6 -6.86 20.52 21.34
CA VAL A 6 -8.17 20.99 20.87
C VAL A 6 -9.18 21.08 22.02
N LEU A 7 -9.25 20.05 22.86
CA LEU A 7 -10.21 20.00 23.95
C LEU A 7 -9.95 21.07 25.01
N ARG A 8 -8.68 21.38 25.30
CA ARG A 8 -8.31 22.50 26.18
C ARG A 8 -8.85 23.85 25.66
N GLN A 9 -8.82 24.08 24.34
CA GLN A 9 -9.44 25.27 23.75
C GLN A 9 -10.95 25.27 23.88
N ALA A 10 -11.58 24.09 23.95
CA ALA A 10 -13.01 23.91 24.17
C ALA A 10 -13.38 23.99 25.67
N GLY A 11 -12.44 24.30 26.57
CA GLY A 11 -12.69 24.49 27.99
C GLY A 11 -12.60 23.24 28.84
N TYR A 12 -12.05 22.15 28.32
CA TYR A 12 -11.79 20.92 29.08
C TYR A 12 -10.52 21.06 29.92
N HIS A 13 -10.52 20.47 31.10
CA HIS A 13 -9.28 20.08 31.78
C HIS A 13 -8.68 18.86 31.10
N THR A 14 -7.35 18.81 31.01
CA THR A 14 -6.65 17.75 30.27
C THR A 14 -5.54 17.14 31.11
N GLY A 15 -5.60 15.83 31.34
CA GLY A 15 -4.62 15.11 32.12
C GLY A 15 -4.10 13.87 31.41
N MET A 16 -2.84 13.52 31.71
CA MET A 16 -2.25 12.27 31.24
C MET A 16 -1.51 11.56 32.36
N SER A 17 -1.74 10.26 32.49
CA SER A 17 -0.96 9.39 33.36
C SER A 17 -0.42 8.20 32.58
N GLY A 18 0.91 7.96 32.65
CA GLY A 18 1.56 6.82 32.04
C GLY A 18 2.54 7.16 30.91
N LYS A 19 2.71 6.22 30.00
CA LYS A 19 3.71 6.27 28.92
C LYS A 19 3.32 7.26 27.81
N TRP A 20 4.26 8.15 27.43
CA TRP A 20 4.07 9.07 26.30
C TRP A 20 4.56 8.51 24.96
N HIS A 21 5.84 8.25 24.83
CA HIS A 21 6.52 7.69 23.64
C HIS A 21 6.30 8.46 22.32
N LEU A 22 5.94 9.74 22.36
CA LEU A 22 5.75 10.60 21.18
C LEU A 22 6.77 11.73 21.09
N SER A 23 7.74 11.76 22.01
CA SER A 23 8.87 12.70 21.97
C SER A 23 9.99 12.16 21.09
N LEU A 24 10.74 13.07 20.48
CA LEU A 24 11.94 12.74 19.70
C LEU A 24 13.09 12.37 20.65
N THR A 25 13.20 11.11 21.03
CA THR A 25 14.23 10.58 21.91
C THR A 25 15.54 10.33 21.16
N LYS A 26 16.68 10.65 21.80
CA LYS A 26 18.01 10.46 21.22
C LYS A 26 19.01 10.05 22.32
N GLY A 27 19.78 9.01 22.09
CA GLY A 27 20.85 8.57 23.00
C GLY A 27 21.96 9.62 23.19
N ILE A 28 22.67 9.54 24.32
CA ILE A 28 23.70 10.53 24.73
C ILE A 28 25.15 10.02 24.68
N GLY A 29 25.39 8.86 24.12
CA GLY A 29 26.73 8.33 23.99
C GLY A 29 26.87 6.89 24.49
N ASN A 30 27.56 6.67 25.62
CA ASN A 30 27.70 5.34 26.19
C ASN A 30 26.46 4.91 27.00
N GLN A 31 26.27 3.62 27.15
CA GLN A 31 25.07 3.03 27.77
C GLN A 31 25.01 3.36 29.28
N GLU A 32 26.14 3.39 30.00
CA GLU A 32 26.16 3.69 31.41
C GLU A 32 25.70 5.11 31.72
N ASP A 33 26.22 6.09 30.98
CA ASP A 33 25.80 7.49 31.13
C ASP A 33 24.35 7.71 30.72
N GLN A 34 23.90 7.01 29.67
CA GLN A 34 22.51 7.04 29.23
C GLN A 34 21.58 6.54 30.33
N MET A 35 21.88 5.39 30.92
CA MET A 35 21.04 4.84 32.00
C MET A 35 21.05 5.72 33.25
N LYS A 36 22.21 6.31 33.64
CA LYS A 36 22.29 7.31 34.72
C LYS A 36 21.40 8.51 34.40
N TRP A 37 21.45 9.02 33.18
CA TRP A 37 20.61 10.14 32.77
C TRP A 37 19.12 9.77 32.76
N LEU A 38 18.74 8.66 32.19
CA LEU A 38 17.33 8.22 32.13
C LEU A 38 16.75 7.95 33.51
N SER A 39 17.58 7.47 34.46
CA SER A 39 17.22 7.32 35.87
C SER A 39 17.30 8.64 36.65
N HIS A 40 17.62 9.74 35.99
CA HIS A 40 17.75 11.07 36.54
C HIS A 40 18.68 11.14 37.80
N GLN A 41 19.89 10.62 37.66
CA GLN A 41 20.90 10.76 38.67
C GLN A 41 21.50 12.18 38.67
N SER A 42 21.90 12.67 39.83
CA SER A 42 22.33 14.05 40.06
C SER A 42 23.45 14.57 39.16
N THR A 43 24.23 13.70 38.52
CA THR A 43 25.32 14.07 37.59
C THR A 43 24.83 14.70 36.28
N PHE A 44 23.54 14.62 35.94
CA PHE A 44 22.97 15.14 34.69
C PHE A 44 22.17 16.45 34.85
N ASN A 45 22.11 17.04 36.05
CA ASN A 45 21.61 18.39 36.31
C ASN A 45 20.32 18.76 35.57
N ASN A 46 19.25 18.00 35.77
CA ASN A 46 17.93 18.25 35.14
C ASN A 46 17.93 18.27 33.60
N ARG A 47 18.86 17.60 32.95
CA ARG A 47 18.82 17.48 31.50
C ARG A 47 17.52 16.83 31.07
N PRO A 48 16.72 17.47 30.17
CA PRO A 48 15.47 16.87 29.66
C PRO A 48 15.70 15.55 28.95
N PHE A 49 14.76 14.62 29.04
CA PHE A 49 14.81 13.30 28.39
C PHE A 49 14.54 13.33 26.87
N ALA A 50 13.99 14.42 26.37
CA ALA A 50 13.75 14.75 24.98
C ALA A 50 13.57 16.27 24.86
N PRO A 51 13.43 16.87 23.65
CA PRO A 51 13.03 18.26 23.50
C PRO A 51 11.73 18.55 24.26
N ILE A 52 11.76 19.53 25.17
CA ILE A 52 10.64 19.81 26.11
C ILE A 52 9.36 20.16 25.38
N GLU A 53 9.45 20.84 24.22
CA GLU A 53 8.30 21.18 23.37
C GLU A 53 7.53 19.95 22.86
N THR A 54 8.12 18.75 22.97
CA THR A 54 7.49 17.49 22.61
C THR A 54 6.85 16.77 23.80
N TYR A 55 7.00 17.30 25.02
CA TYR A 55 6.39 16.70 26.21
C TYR A 55 4.87 16.86 26.25
N PRO A 56 4.13 15.99 26.96
CA PRO A 56 2.67 16.05 27.03
C PRO A 56 2.11 17.42 27.41
N CYS A 57 2.72 18.12 28.38
CA CYS A 57 2.26 19.43 28.82
C CYS A 57 2.37 20.50 27.73
N ASN A 58 3.37 20.40 26.86
CA ASN A 58 3.53 21.27 25.71
C ASN A 58 2.73 20.79 24.48
N ARG A 59 2.03 19.66 24.61
CA ARG A 59 1.16 19.08 23.60
C ARG A 59 -0.29 19.00 24.08
N GLY A 60 -0.66 19.93 24.97
CA GLY A 60 -2.04 20.23 25.32
C GLY A 60 -2.53 19.64 26.64
N PHE A 61 -1.75 18.85 27.36
CA PHE A 61 -2.13 18.38 28.70
C PHE A 61 -1.81 19.45 29.77
N ASP A 62 -2.74 19.70 30.66
CA ASP A 62 -2.53 20.58 31.83
C ASP A 62 -1.62 19.92 32.86
N GLN A 63 -1.74 18.59 32.99
CA GLN A 63 -0.92 17.77 33.87
C GLN A 63 -0.49 16.46 33.22
N HIS A 64 0.74 16.06 33.50
CA HIS A 64 1.28 14.76 33.10
C HIS A 64 2.11 14.12 34.23
N TRP A 65 1.84 12.84 34.48
CA TRP A 65 2.66 11.97 35.32
C TRP A 65 3.00 10.70 34.53
N GLY A 66 4.28 10.48 34.22
CA GLY A 66 4.61 9.28 33.45
C GLY A 66 5.99 9.31 32.84
N THR A 67 6.24 8.39 31.91
CA THR A 67 7.52 8.24 31.22
C THR A 67 7.52 8.86 29.84
N ILE A 68 8.64 9.50 29.48
CA ILE A 68 8.81 10.12 28.15
C ILE A 68 9.25 9.10 27.12
N TRP A 69 10.16 8.17 27.48
CA TRP A 69 10.65 7.11 26.58
C TRP A 69 9.68 5.93 26.49
N GLY A 70 9.81 5.16 25.40
CA GLY A 70 8.86 4.12 25.01
C GLY A 70 8.95 2.83 25.81
N VAL A 71 10.06 2.56 26.44
CA VAL A 71 10.30 1.36 27.24
C VAL A 71 10.75 1.77 28.62
N THR A 72 10.31 1.07 29.65
CA THR A 72 10.81 1.24 31.01
C THR A 72 10.67 -0.07 31.78
N ASP A 73 11.41 -0.21 32.89
CA ASP A 73 11.20 -1.27 33.86
C ASP A 73 9.94 -0.96 34.70
N HIS A 74 9.14 -1.95 35.03
CA HIS A 74 7.87 -1.73 35.75
C HIS A 74 8.06 -1.51 37.25
N PHE A 75 9.19 -1.96 37.81
CA PHE A 75 9.54 -1.72 39.24
C PHE A 75 10.56 -0.60 39.40
N ASP A 76 11.34 -0.33 38.36
CA ASP A 76 12.46 0.60 38.38
C ASP A 76 12.39 1.54 37.16
N PRO A 77 11.36 2.40 37.08
CA PRO A 77 11.11 3.22 35.90
C PRO A 77 12.24 4.23 35.67
N PHE A 78 12.47 4.54 34.42
CA PHE A 78 13.36 5.63 34.01
C PHE A 78 12.63 6.60 33.08
N SER A 79 13.21 7.77 32.83
CA SER A 79 12.57 8.90 32.15
C SER A 79 11.23 9.35 32.74
N LEU A 80 11.03 9.10 34.03
CA LEU A 80 9.81 9.46 34.75
C LEU A 80 9.78 10.97 35.04
N VAL A 81 8.65 11.60 34.75
CA VAL A 81 8.48 13.05 34.94
C VAL A 81 7.14 13.38 35.59
N HIS A 82 7.10 14.54 36.27
CA HIS A 82 5.88 15.27 36.52
C HIS A 82 5.90 16.57 35.69
N ASN A 83 5.03 16.66 34.71
CA ASN A 83 5.04 17.74 33.73
C ASN A 83 6.39 17.79 32.98
N GLU A 84 7.18 18.82 33.18
CA GLU A 84 8.50 18.96 32.55
C GLU A 84 9.65 18.51 33.47
N GLU A 85 9.35 18.33 34.78
CA GLU A 85 10.35 18.08 35.80
C GLU A 85 10.62 16.58 35.97
N PRO A 86 11.87 16.14 35.84
CA PRO A 86 12.26 14.76 36.11
C PRO A 86 12.01 14.38 37.57
N ILE A 87 11.52 13.17 37.79
CA ILE A 87 11.33 12.57 39.10
C ILE A 87 12.61 11.82 39.48
N PHE A 88 13.21 12.19 40.60
CA PHE A 88 14.43 11.53 41.09
C PHE A 88 14.13 10.10 41.52
N THR A 89 14.98 9.16 41.10
CA THR A 89 14.87 7.76 41.46
C THR A 89 14.87 7.50 42.97
N ASP A 90 15.57 8.29 43.74
CA ASP A 90 15.59 8.17 45.20
C ASP A 90 14.24 8.49 45.87
N SER A 91 13.35 9.19 45.18
CA SER A 91 12.00 9.49 45.66
C SER A 91 10.97 8.40 45.30
N ILE A 92 11.36 7.40 44.50
CA ILE A 92 10.46 6.31 44.12
C ILE A 92 10.41 5.27 45.21
N PRO A 93 9.21 4.88 45.72
CA PRO A 93 9.07 3.86 46.73
C PRO A 93 9.70 2.52 46.37
N LYS A 94 10.14 1.74 47.36
CA LYS A 94 10.73 0.41 47.08
C LYS A 94 9.74 -0.63 46.56
N ASP A 95 8.48 -0.43 46.88
CA ASP A 95 7.34 -1.25 46.45
C ASP A 95 6.64 -0.69 45.21
N PHE A 96 7.30 0.22 44.50
CA PHE A 96 6.78 0.83 43.29
C PHE A 96 6.43 -0.23 42.23
N TYR A 97 5.29 -0.07 41.59
CA TYR A 97 4.90 -0.80 40.38
C TYR A 97 4.18 0.15 39.41
N TYR A 98 4.61 0.16 38.16
CA TYR A 98 4.24 1.24 37.22
C TYR A 98 2.73 1.34 36.97
N ALA A 99 2.02 0.22 36.79
CA ALA A 99 0.56 0.25 36.61
C ALA A 99 -0.19 0.82 37.83
N ASP A 100 0.29 0.51 39.07
CA ASP A 100 -0.30 1.10 40.27
C ASP A 100 -0.08 2.63 40.30
N PHE A 101 1.13 3.09 40.00
CA PHE A 101 1.46 4.51 39.87
C PHE A 101 0.58 5.22 38.83
N VAL A 102 0.39 4.64 37.66
CA VAL A 102 -0.44 5.20 36.60
C VAL A 102 -1.88 5.41 37.08
N ALA A 103 -2.44 4.43 37.76
CA ALA A 103 -3.79 4.56 38.33
C ALA A 103 -3.86 5.55 39.48
N ASP A 104 -2.88 5.56 40.41
CA ASP A 104 -2.83 6.52 41.49
C ASP A 104 -2.83 7.95 40.96
N LYS A 105 -1.96 8.24 39.99
CA LYS A 105 -1.86 9.58 39.41
C LYS A 105 -3.07 9.98 38.58
N ALA A 106 -3.71 9.05 37.90
CA ALA A 106 -5.01 9.31 37.26
C ALA A 106 -6.08 9.68 38.28
N ILE A 107 -6.16 8.97 39.41
CA ILE A 107 -7.10 9.26 40.50
C ILE A 107 -6.77 10.60 41.18
N ASP A 108 -5.50 10.87 41.51
CA ASP A 108 -5.06 12.14 42.08
C ASP A 108 -5.45 13.35 41.20
N MET A 109 -5.21 13.28 39.90
CA MET A 109 -5.57 14.36 38.98
C MET A 109 -7.10 14.60 38.89
N MET A 110 -7.94 13.60 39.11
CA MET A 110 -9.42 13.79 39.11
C MET A 110 -9.87 14.79 40.19
N ASP A 111 -9.15 14.93 41.31
CA ASP A 111 -9.51 15.91 42.37
C ASP A 111 -9.50 17.35 41.82
N GLU A 112 -8.45 17.69 41.08
CA GLU A 112 -8.33 19.02 40.46
C GLU A 112 -9.26 19.18 39.25
N MET A 113 -9.27 18.20 38.36
CA MET A 113 -9.96 18.28 37.06
C MET A 113 -11.48 18.32 37.20
N THR A 114 -12.04 17.87 38.33
CA THR A 114 -13.49 17.88 38.59
C THR A 114 -13.93 18.97 39.58
N SER A 115 -13.00 19.80 40.12
CA SER A 115 -13.26 20.73 41.22
C SER A 115 -14.11 21.94 40.84
N ASP A 116 -14.06 22.40 39.60
CA ASP A 116 -14.77 23.58 39.10
C ASP A 116 -15.96 23.27 38.22
N GLY A 117 -16.31 21.99 38.03
CA GLY A 117 -17.47 21.53 37.25
C GLY A 117 -17.26 21.59 35.72
N LYS A 118 -16.06 21.89 35.24
CA LYS A 118 -15.77 21.77 33.83
C LYS A 118 -15.60 20.29 33.41
N PRO A 119 -15.82 19.99 32.13
CA PRO A 119 -15.52 18.67 31.58
C PRO A 119 -14.03 18.40 31.59
N PHE A 120 -13.65 17.12 31.60
CA PHE A 120 -12.25 16.72 31.54
C PHE A 120 -12.00 15.69 30.44
N PHE A 121 -10.76 15.66 29.96
CA PHE A 121 -10.18 14.60 29.12
C PHE A 121 -8.96 14.01 29.83
N MET A 122 -8.95 12.70 30.00
CA MET A 122 -7.84 11.98 30.63
C MET A 122 -7.34 10.86 29.73
N TYR A 123 -6.03 10.83 29.47
CA TYR A 123 -5.37 9.73 28.78
C TYR A 123 -4.60 8.90 29.81
N VAL A 124 -5.07 7.68 30.05
CA VAL A 124 -4.44 6.74 30.99
C VAL A 124 -3.71 5.69 30.16
N ALA A 125 -2.39 5.83 30.07
CA ALA A 125 -1.52 5.10 29.16
C ALA A 125 -0.69 4.05 29.91
N PHE A 126 -1.31 2.90 30.24
CA PHE A 126 -0.59 1.77 30.83
C PHE A 126 0.49 1.26 29.87
N GLN A 127 1.67 0.92 30.38
CA GLN A 127 2.71 0.28 29.60
C GLN A 127 2.50 -1.23 29.49
N GLU A 128 1.90 -1.83 30.53
CA GLU A 128 1.59 -3.24 30.57
C GLU A 128 0.60 -3.63 29.47
N PRO A 129 0.76 -4.79 28.83
CA PRO A 129 1.72 -5.87 29.12
C PRO A 129 2.98 -5.86 28.23
N HIS A 130 3.50 -4.68 27.83
CA HIS A 130 4.76 -4.57 27.06
C HIS A 130 5.94 -5.19 27.84
N TRP A 131 6.92 -5.74 27.13
CA TRP A 131 8.16 -6.19 27.76
C TRP A 131 8.94 -5.02 28.43
N PRO A 132 9.76 -5.32 29.44
CA PRO A 132 10.06 -6.62 30.07
C PRO A 132 8.83 -7.20 30.76
N VAL A 133 8.64 -8.56 30.66
CA VAL A 133 7.52 -9.17 31.39
C VAL A 133 7.86 -9.25 32.88
N GLN A 134 7.20 -8.37 33.65
CA GLN A 134 7.41 -8.16 35.08
C GLN A 134 6.07 -7.95 35.76
N ALA A 135 5.79 -8.60 36.90
CA ALA A 135 4.56 -8.43 37.66
C ALA A 135 4.78 -8.71 39.14
N LYS A 136 3.85 -8.25 39.95
CA LYS A 136 3.90 -8.50 41.40
C LYS A 136 3.76 -10.00 41.72
N PRO A 137 4.53 -10.54 42.67
CA PRO A 137 4.54 -11.98 43.00
C PRO A 137 3.16 -12.57 43.30
N GLN A 138 2.29 -11.81 43.99
CA GLN A 138 0.93 -12.21 44.30
C GLN A 138 0.05 -12.37 43.05
N ASP A 139 0.26 -11.56 42.03
CA ASP A 139 -0.49 -11.65 40.78
C ASP A 139 0.02 -12.81 39.93
N ILE A 140 1.35 -13.02 39.85
CA ILE A 140 1.96 -14.19 39.19
C ILE A 140 1.43 -15.50 39.78
N ALA A 141 1.29 -15.58 41.08
CA ALA A 141 0.83 -16.79 41.81
C ALA A 141 -0.57 -17.24 41.34
N LYS A 142 -1.44 -16.32 40.90
CA LYS A 142 -2.78 -16.62 40.38
C LYS A 142 -2.75 -17.43 39.06
N TYR A 143 -1.65 -17.32 38.30
CA TYR A 143 -1.53 -17.90 36.96
C TYR A 143 -0.61 -19.12 36.90
N LYS A 144 0.01 -19.48 38.02
CA LYS A 144 0.94 -20.62 38.08
C LYS A 144 0.26 -21.92 37.63
N GLY A 145 0.89 -22.57 36.65
CA GLY A 145 0.42 -23.84 36.06
C GLY A 145 -0.71 -23.71 35.05
N LYS A 146 -1.25 -22.51 34.78
CA LYS A 146 -2.38 -22.33 33.85
C LYS A 146 -1.98 -22.48 32.37
N PHE A 147 -0.69 -22.51 32.07
CA PHE A 147 -0.15 -22.56 30.71
C PHE A 147 0.77 -23.76 30.47
N ASP A 148 0.65 -24.82 31.30
CA ASP A 148 1.51 -26.00 31.25
C ASP A 148 1.40 -26.79 29.94
N ASP A 149 0.24 -26.76 29.30
CA ASP A 149 -0.06 -27.41 28.04
C ASP A 149 0.36 -26.59 26.80
N GLY A 150 0.85 -25.36 26.98
CA GLY A 150 1.50 -24.54 25.99
C GLY A 150 0.58 -23.76 25.07
N TRP A 151 1.22 -23.07 24.11
CA TRP A 151 0.51 -22.10 23.25
C TRP A 151 -0.48 -22.74 22.27
N ASP A 152 -0.25 -23.98 21.80
CA ASP A 152 -1.16 -24.63 20.85
C ASP A 152 -2.51 -24.95 21.53
N GLN A 153 -2.48 -25.50 22.75
CA GLN A 153 -3.67 -25.80 23.52
C GLN A 153 -4.34 -24.54 24.06
N MET A 154 -3.55 -23.57 24.53
CA MET A 154 -4.09 -22.29 24.99
C MET A 154 -4.86 -21.58 23.86
N ARG A 155 -4.35 -21.59 22.64
CA ARG A 155 -4.98 -21.05 21.45
C ARG A 155 -6.35 -21.67 21.21
N GLN A 156 -6.45 -22.98 21.28
CA GLN A 156 -7.71 -23.71 21.10
C GLN A 156 -8.71 -23.39 22.22
N ARG A 157 -8.28 -23.42 23.52
CA ARG A 157 -9.16 -23.06 24.64
C ARG A 157 -9.65 -21.63 24.55
N ARG A 158 -8.79 -20.69 24.19
CA ARG A 158 -9.16 -19.29 24.01
C ARG A 158 -10.22 -19.14 22.91
N TYR A 159 -9.99 -19.75 21.76
CA TYR A 159 -10.95 -19.75 20.66
C TYR A 159 -12.31 -20.33 21.09
N GLN A 160 -12.30 -21.49 21.69
CA GLN A 160 -13.52 -22.14 22.20
C GLN A 160 -14.23 -21.25 23.23
N ARG A 161 -13.48 -20.61 24.13
CA ARG A 161 -14.08 -19.72 25.12
C ARG A 161 -14.69 -18.46 24.50
N MET A 162 -14.10 -17.93 23.45
CA MET A 162 -14.67 -16.81 22.72
C MET A 162 -15.98 -17.18 22.01
N LEU A 163 -16.09 -18.39 21.45
CA LEU A 163 -17.36 -18.93 20.91
C LEU A 163 -18.43 -19.07 21.98
N GLU A 164 -18.10 -19.66 23.15
CA GLU A 164 -19.03 -19.83 24.27
C GLU A 164 -19.56 -18.50 24.81
N LEU A 165 -18.74 -17.45 24.78
CA LEU A 165 -19.12 -16.10 25.21
C LEU A 165 -19.83 -15.30 24.10
N GLY A 166 -19.99 -15.85 22.90
CA GLY A 166 -20.60 -15.15 21.77
C GLY A 166 -19.76 -13.96 21.25
N LEU A 167 -18.47 -13.92 21.55
CA LEU A 167 -17.57 -12.84 21.11
C LEU A 167 -17.19 -12.93 19.64
N ILE A 168 -17.25 -14.12 19.07
CA ILE A 168 -16.88 -14.40 17.67
C ILE A 168 -17.89 -15.33 17.02
N ASN A 169 -18.03 -15.23 15.70
CA ASN A 169 -18.75 -16.15 14.85
C ASN A 169 -17.75 -17.02 14.09
N PRO A 170 -17.79 -18.36 14.19
CA PRO A 170 -16.83 -19.24 13.51
C PRO A 170 -16.91 -19.16 11.97
N ASP A 171 -18.07 -18.79 11.41
CA ASP A 171 -18.26 -18.63 9.97
C ASP A 171 -17.58 -17.36 9.42
N GLU A 172 -17.30 -16.38 10.29
CA GLU A 172 -16.62 -15.13 9.94
C GLU A 172 -15.16 -15.10 10.45
N MET A 173 -14.90 -15.81 11.54
CA MET A 173 -13.59 -15.84 12.21
C MET A 173 -13.08 -17.28 12.39
N PRO A 174 -12.69 -17.96 11.33
CA PRO A 174 -12.04 -19.27 11.46
C PRO A 174 -10.74 -19.15 12.26
N VAL A 175 -10.37 -20.19 13.01
CA VAL A 175 -9.12 -20.16 13.76
C VAL A 175 -7.92 -20.25 12.82
N ALA A 176 -7.14 -19.18 12.71
CA ALA A 176 -5.92 -19.16 11.93
C ALA A 176 -4.83 -20.07 12.56
N THR A 177 -3.96 -20.65 11.77
CA THR A 177 -2.76 -21.33 12.27
C THR A 177 -1.81 -20.33 12.96
N ASN A 178 -1.06 -20.77 13.96
CA ASN A 178 -0.04 -19.92 14.57
C ASN A 178 1.04 -19.58 13.55
N ALA A 179 1.13 -18.31 13.16
CA ALA A 179 2.06 -17.82 12.13
C ALA A 179 3.54 -17.97 12.49
N SER A 180 3.88 -18.28 13.75
CA SER A 180 5.26 -18.57 14.18
C SER A 180 5.84 -19.86 13.58
N GLY A 181 4.99 -20.74 13.09
CA GLY A 181 5.39 -22.10 12.69
C GLY A 181 5.91 -22.98 13.84
N ARG A 182 6.03 -22.43 15.06
CA ARG A 182 6.54 -23.15 16.23
C ARG A 182 5.44 -24.00 16.85
N LYS A 183 5.75 -25.26 17.09
CA LYS A 183 4.87 -26.16 17.83
C LYS A 183 5.35 -26.29 19.28
N TRP A 184 4.42 -26.31 20.21
CA TRP A 184 4.76 -26.49 21.63
C TRP A 184 5.56 -27.76 21.92
N ASN A 185 5.24 -28.82 21.20
CA ASN A 185 5.93 -30.10 21.39
C ASN A 185 7.42 -30.00 21.07
N ASP A 186 7.82 -29.16 20.14
CA ASP A 186 9.19 -28.95 19.68
C ASP A 186 9.96 -27.92 20.54
N GLU A 187 9.27 -27.24 21.46
CA GLU A 187 9.90 -26.25 22.33
C GLU A 187 10.82 -26.93 23.37
N THR A 188 12.07 -26.50 23.39
CA THR A 188 13.11 -27.05 24.26
C THR A 188 13.14 -26.45 25.65
N ASN A 189 12.68 -25.20 25.79
CA ASN A 189 12.67 -24.48 27.06
C ASN A 189 11.25 -24.20 27.56
N LYS A 190 10.43 -25.25 27.66
CA LYS A 190 9.04 -25.16 28.07
C LYS A 190 8.84 -24.48 29.44
N ALA A 191 9.78 -24.70 30.38
CA ALA A 191 9.70 -24.09 31.71
C ALA A 191 9.77 -22.57 31.65
N LEU A 192 10.72 -22.00 30.89
CA LEU A 192 10.85 -20.57 30.70
C LEU A 192 9.64 -19.99 29.97
N GLN A 193 9.19 -20.66 28.89
CA GLN A 193 8.06 -20.18 28.09
C GLN A 193 6.77 -20.10 28.92
N ARG A 194 6.49 -21.11 29.75
CA ARG A 194 5.36 -21.10 30.70
C ARG A 194 5.46 -19.94 31.67
N ALA A 195 6.63 -19.79 32.30
CA ALA A 195 6.86 -18.73 33.27
C ALA A 195 6.68 -17.33 32.65
N ASN A 196 7.16 -17.10 31.42
CA ASN A 196 6.93 -15.83 30.72
C ASN A 196 5.42 -15.55 30.51
N MET A 197 4.63 -16.55 30.15
CA MET A 197 3.18 -16.38 29.93
C MET A 197 2.43 -16.18 31.26
N GLU A 198 2.84 -16.83 32.33
CA GLU A 198 2.27 -16.62 33.67
C GLU A 198 2.46 -15.18 34.14
N VAL A 199 3.65 -14.61 33.90
CA VAL A 199 3.95 -13.21 34.20
C VAL A 199 3.15 -12.25 33.32
N HIS A 200 3.10 -12.51 32.02
CA HIS A 200 2.33 -11.70 31.07
C HIS A 200 0.84 -11.63 31.43
N ALA A 201 0.25 -12.75 31.82
CA ALA A 201 -1.13 -12.80 32.30
C ALA A 201 -1.33 -12.00 33.61
N ALA A 202 -0.33 -12.06 34.50
CA ALA A 202 -0.35 -11.30 35.76
C ALA A 202 -0.24 -9.77 35.53
N MET A 203 0.49 -9.35 34.51
CA MET A 203 0.54 -7.94 34.09
C MET A 203 -0.83 -7.43 33.67
N ILE A 204 -1.56 -8.20 32.86
CA ILE A 204 -2.91 -7.85 32.40
C ILE A 204 -3.89 -7.83 33.61
N ASP A 205 -3.80 -8.81 34.51
CA ASP A 205 -4.59 -8.83 35.76
C ASP A 205 -4.35 -7.57 36.60
N CYS A 206 -3.10 -7.12 36.73
CA CYS A 206 -2.77 -5.91 37.44
C CYS A 206 -3.38 -4.65 36.77
N VAL A 207 -3.38 -4.56 35.46
CA VAL A 207 -4.05 -3.46 34.73
C VAL A 207 -5.55 -3.49 34.99
N ASP A 208 -6.19 -4.66 34.93
CA ASP A 208 -7.62 -4.82 35.21
C ASP A 208 -8.00 -4.36 36.63
N GLN A 209 -7.21 -4.73 37.65
CA GLN A 209 -7.39 -4.24 39.04
C GLN A 209 -7.30 -2.72 39.11
N ASN A 210 -6.34 -2.10 38.43
CA ASN A 210 -6.12 -0.67 38.42
C ASN A 210 -7.22 0.10 37.66
N ILE A 211 -7.73 -0.45 36.55
CA ILE A 211 -8.92 0.08 35.88
C ILE A 211 -10.14 0.02 36.84
N GLY A 212 -10.29 -1.08 37.58
CA GLY A 212 -11.32 -1.20 38.61
C GLY A 212 -11.26 -0.10 39.67
N ARG A 213 -10.06 0.33 40.10
CA ARG A 213 -9.84 1.46 41.02
C ARG A 213 -10.28 2.79 40.41
N ILE A 214 -9.91 3.05 39.15
CA ILE A 214 -10.32 4.27 38.43
C ILE A 214 -11.86 4.32 38.29
N ILE A 215 -12.49 3.22 37.89
CA ILE A 215 -13.95 3.10 37.78
C ILE A 215 -14.63 3.32 39.15
N ALA A 216 -14.10 2.74 40.21
CA ALA A 216 -14.61 2.96 41.57
C ALA A 216 -14.55 4.44 41.97
N GLU A 217 -13.49 5.15 41.58
CA GLU A 217 -13.36 6.57 41.85
C GLU A 217 -14.36 7.42 41.05
N LEU A 218 -14.58 7.13 39.76
CA LEU A 218 -15.60 7.79 38.94
C LEU A 218 -17.01 7.58 39.54
N LYS A 219 -17.32 6.36 40.05
CA LYS A 219 -18.58 6.05 40.74
C LYS A 219 -18.70 6.81 42.03
N ARG A 220 -17.64 6.85 42.84
CA ARG A 220 -17.61 7.60 44.12
C ARG A 220 -17.92 9.10 43.93
N ARG A 221 -17.48 9.67 42.80
CA ARG A 221 -17.75 11.06 42.40
C ARG A 221 -19.13 11.27 41.78
N GLY A 222 -19.85 10.22 41.44
CA GLY A 222 -21.15 10.29 40.77
C GLY A 222 -21.08 10.74 39.30
N ILE A 223 -19.92 10.59 38.64
CA ILE A 223 -19.70 11.02 37.24
C ILE A 223 -19.51 9.85 36.27
N PHE A 224 -19.54 8.61 36.77
CA PHE A 224 -19.25 7.42 35.97
C PHE A 224 -20.16 7.27 34.75
N ASP A 225 -21.48 7.46 34.94
CA ASP A 225 -22.46 7.26 33.85
C ASP A 225 -22.35 8.33 32.77
N ASN A 226 -21.90 9.54 33.12
CA ASN A 226 -21.65 10.64 32.16
C ASN A 226 -20.18 10.78 31.75
N THR A 227 -19.39 9.73 31.91
CA THR A 227 -18.01 9.65 31.41
C THR A 227 -17.91 8.66 30.27
N LEU A 228 -17.57 9.12 29.04
CA LEU A 228 -17.19 8.25 27.96
C LEU A 228 -15.84 7.60 28.27
N ILE A 229 -15.84 6.27 28.43
CA ILE A 229 -14.63 5.48 28.65
C ILE A 229 -14.36 4.65 27.40
N ILE A 230 -13.18 4.81 26.81
CA ILE A 230 -12.68 4.00 25.71
C ILE A 230 -11.50 3.20 26.23
N PHE A 231 -11.65 1.87 26.30
CA PHE A 231 -10.56 0.96 26.65
C PHE A 231 -10.14 0.16 25.41
N THR A 232 -8.86 0.21 25.08
CA THR A 232 -8.32 -0.49 23.92
C THR A 232 -6.84 -0.80 24.10
N SER A 233 -6.32 -1.77 23.34
CA SER A 233 -4.90 -1.96 23.11
C SER A 233 -4.46 -1.13 21.90
N ASP A 234 -3.18 -0.70 21.85
CA ASP A 234 -2.62 0.07 20.74
C ASP A 234 -2.28 -0.80 19.51
N ASN A 235 -1.90 -2.05 19.73
CA ASN A 235 -1.57 -3.05 18.70
C ASN A 235 -1.72 -4.48 19.23
N GLY A 236 -1.49 -5.46 18.38
CA GLY A 236 -1.40 -6.86 18.78
C GLY A 236 -0.16 -7.16 19.64
N ALA A 237 -0.10 -8.37 20.20
CA ALA A 237 0.96 -8.80 21.09
C ALA A 237 2.36 -8.69 20.44
N SER A 238 3.36 -8.31 21.25
CA SER A 238 4.76 -8.24 20.81
C SER A 238 5.39 -9.62 20.75
N SER A 239 6.01 -9.92 19.60
CA SER A 239 6.83 -11.11 19.40
C SER A 239 8.33 -10.85 19.58
N GLU A 240 8.69 -9.63 19.91
CA GLU A 240 10.06 -9.11 19.92
C GLU A 240 10.94 -9.80 20.96
N ASN A 241 12.25 -9.84 20.71
CA ASN A 241 13.25 -10.47 21.56
C ASN A 241 14.60 -9.76 21.37
N TYR A 242 14.69 -8.52 21.85
CA TYR A 242 15.89 -7.70 21.72
C TYR A 242 16.98 -8.03 22.75
N THR A 243 18.20 -7.59 22.48
CA THR A 243 19.28 -7.58 23.47
C THR A 243 19.07 -6.48 24.50
N ILE A 244 19.50 -6.71 25.77
CA ILE A 244 19.58 -5.66 26.79
C ILE A 244 20.90 -4.90 26.68
N GLY A 245 21.01 -3.76 27.39
CA GLY A 245 22.22 -2.93 27.38
C GLY A 245 22.38 -2.08 26.13
N ASP A 246 21.29 -1.83 25.40
CA ASP A 246 21.26 -0.99 24.22
C ASP A 246 20.25 0.13 24.37
N PHE A 247 20.39 1.20 23.66
CA PHE A 247 19.63 2.44 23.59
C PHE A 247 18.64 2.72 24.77
N ASP A 248 17.53 1.99 24.86
CA ASP A 248 16.47 2.12 25.88
C ASP A 248 16.25 0.85 26.70
N ARG A 249 17.13 -0.12 26.59
CA ARG A 249 17.06 -1.43 27.28
C ARG A 249 18.16 -1.54 28.31
N HIS A 250 17.82 -1.30 29.57
CA HIS A 250 18.77 -1.31 30.66
C HIS A 250 19.31 -2.72 30.96
N ASP A 251 20.56 -2.77 31.42
CA ASP A 251 21.25 -3.97 31.92
C ASP A 251 21.50 -3.94 33.43
N ARG A 252 21.11 -2.83 34.08
CA ARG A 252 21.23 -2.61 35.52
C ARG A 252 20.03 -1.84 36.04
N THR A 253 19.70 -2.12 37.29
CA THR A 253 18.76 -1.30 38.07
C THR A 253 19.42 0.01 38.52
N ARG A 254 18.63 0.99 39.03
CA ARG A 254 19.11 2.27 39.54
C ARG A 254 20.11 2.12 40.70
N ASP A 255 20.02 1.03 41.50
CA ASP A 255 20.97 0.70 42.55
C ASP A 255 22.16 -0.16 42.08
N GLY A 256 22.34 -0.33 40.77
CA GLY A 256 23.48 -0.95 40.09
C GLY A 256 23.46 -2.46 40.03
N GLN A 257 22.37 -3.13 40.42
CA GLN A 257 22.25 -4.57 40.29
C GLN A 257 22.11 -5.02 38.82
N MET A 258 22.72 -6.14 38.48
CA MET A 258 22.63 -6.68 37.13
C MET A 258 21.23 -7.23 36.82
N VAL A 259 20.69 -6.85 35.69
CA VAL A 259 19.44 -7.39 35.14
C VAL A 259 19.74 -8.61 34.26
N VAL A 260 19.01 -9.70 34.46
CA VAL A 260 19.20 -10.98 33.76
C VAL A 260 18.19 -11.14 32.62
N ARG A 261 18.68 -11.16 31.40
CA ARG A 261 17.85 -11.45 30.22
C ARG A 261 17.49 -12.93 30.15
N ASN A 262 16.24 -13.23 29.80
CA ASN A 262 15.70 -14.60 29.72
C ASN A 262 15.93 -15.38 31.03
N SER A 263 15.72 -14.73 32.14
CA SER A 263 15.81 -15.34 33.46
C SER A 263 14.91 -16.58 33.54
N PRO A 264 15.38 -17.70 34.10
CA PRO A 264 14.54 -18.89 34.29
C PRO A 264 13.39 -18.67 35.28
N THR A 265 13.48 -17.59 36.07
CA THR A 265 12.44 -17.13 37.01
C THR A 265 12.05 -15.68 36.67
N PRO A 266 11.26 -15.46 35.59
CA PRO A 266 10.87 -14.14 35.19
C PRO A 266 9.92 -13.46 36.18
N GLY A 267 9.72 -12.15 36.00
CA GLY A 267 8.68 -11.40 36.67
C GLY A 267 9.14 -10.41 37.71
N GLY A 268 10.36 -10.53 38.22
CA GLY A 268 10.92 -9.61 39.20
C GLY A 268 11.73 -8.47 38.57
N GLN A 269 12.08 -7.46 39.36
CA GLN A 269 12.85 -6.28 38.95
C GLN A 269 14.20 -6.62 38.28
N LEU A 270 14.85 -7.73 38.67
CA LEU A 270 16.15 -8.12 38.11
C LEU A 270 16.01 -9.02 36.87
N THR A 271 14.85 -9.03 36.22
CA THR A 271 14.59 -9.90 35.07
C THR A 271 14.15 -9.10 33.85
N TYR A 272 14.65 -9.49 32.67
CA TYR A 272 14.27 -8.89 31.39
C TYR A 272 13.88 -9.98 30.41
N ASN A 273 12.62 -10.33 30.42
CA ASN A 273 12.04 -11.42 29.64
C ASN A 273 11.01 -10.91 28.64
N TYR A 274 10.67 -11.75 27.68
CA TYR A 274 9.79 -11.45 26.53
C TYR A 274 8.75 -12.54 26.34
N LEU A 275 7.66 -12.21 25.66
CA LEU A 275 6.60 -13.17 25.37
C LEU A 275 6.99 -14.19 24.29
N HIS A 276 7.79 -13.83 23.31
CA HIS A 276 8.19 -14.61 22.12
C HIS A 276 7.05 -14.95 21.15
N THR A 277 7.43 -15.38 19.92
CA THR A 277 6.48 -15.56 18.80
C THR A 277 5.40 -16.62 19.04
N GLY A 278 5.72 -17.71 19.73
CA GLY A 278 4.75 -18.78 20.04
C GLY A 278 3.55 -18.26 20.85
N TRP A 279 3.83 -17.57 21.95
CA TRP A 279 2.80 -16.96 22.78
C TRP A 279 2.16 -15.73 22.14
N ALA A 280 2.94 -14.88 21.46
CA ALA A 280 2.36 -13.72 20.75
C ALA A 280 1.28 -14.16 19.74
N GLY A 281 1.54 -15.22 18.96
CA GLY A 281 0.53 -15.79 18.09
C GLY A 281 -0.67 -16.40 18.84
N ALA A 282 -0.47 -16.92 20.04
CA ALA A 282 -1.55 -17.53 20.82
C ALA A 282 -2.47 -16.49 21.48
N VAL A 283 -1.91 -15.41 22.02
CA VAL A 283 -2.72 -14.34 22.64
C VAL A 283 -3.48 -13.48 21.63
N ASN A 284 -3.09 -13.50 20.36
CA ASN A 284 -3.81 -12.83 19.27
C ASN A 284 -4.93 -13.68 18.64
N THR A 285 -5.21 -14.89 19.16
CA THR A 285 -6.32 -15.72 18.64
C THR A 285 -7.63 -14.94 18.57
N PRO A 286 -8.39 -15.01 17.44
CA PRO A 286 -8.25 -15.98 16.34
C PRO A 286 -7.31 -15.54 15.22
N TYR A 287 -6.79 -14.33 15.25
CA TYR A 287 -6.03 -13.69 14.16
C TYR A 287 -4.65 -14.32 13.91
N ARG A 288 -4.12 -14.04 12.71
CA ARG A 288 -2.74 -14.35 12.32
C ARG A 288 -1.80 -13.23 12.72
N TYR A 289 -0.54 -13.59 12.95
CA TYR A 289 0.57 -12.69 13.24
C TYR A 289 0.41 -11.87 14.55
N TRP A 290 1.15 -10.76 14.65
CA TRP A 290 1.36 -9.98 15.86
C TRP A 290 1.83 -8.55 15.53
N LYS A 291 2.16 -7.75 16.53
CA LYS A 291 2.73 -6.39 16.42
C LYS A 291 3.79 -6.33 15.31
N THR A 292 3.92 -5.20 14.63
CA THR A 292 4.76 -4.87 13.46
C THR A 292 4.22 -5.39 12.12
N THR A 293 3.23 -6.26 12.12
CA THR A 293 2.60 -6.73 10.88
C THR A 293 1.27 -6.04 10.61
N GLN A 294 0.88 -5.93 9.35
CA GLN A 294 -0.37 -5.30 8.94
C GLN A 294 -1.54 -6.28 8.80
N PHE A 295 -1.36 -7.53 9.22
CA PHE A 295 -2.44 -8.48 9.44
C PHE A 295 -3.26 -8.11 10.69
N HIS A 296 -4.47 -8.62 10.81
CA HIS A 296 -5.33 -8.32 11.95
C HIS A 296 -4.68 -8.65 13.31
N GLY A 297 -3.85 -9.68 13.40
CA GLY A 297 -3.11 -9.96 14.63
C GLY A 297 -2.15 -8.85 15.06
N GLY A 298 -1.75 -7.95 14.14
CA GLY A 298 -0.97 -6.76 14.48
C GLY A 298 -1.82 -5.49 14.63
N THR A 299 -2.96 -5.40 13.93
CA THR A 299 -3.71 -4.13 13.77
C THR A 299 -5.11 -4.14 14.37
N ALA A 300 -5.75 -5.29 14.60
CA ALA A 300 -7.09 -5.37 15.17
C ALA A 300 -7.00 -5.42 16.70
N ALA A 301 -7.21 -4.28 17.34
CA ALA A 301 -7.23 -4.15 18.78
C ALA A 301 -8.66 -4.28 19.33
N PRO A 302 -8.91 -5.16 20.32
CA PRO A 302 -10.21 -5.23 20.97
C PRO A 302 -10.49 -3.92 21.71
N THR A 303 -11.70 -3.40 21.57
CA THR A 303 -12.08 -2.11 22.13
C THR A 303 -13.39 -2.23 22.91
N ILE A 304 -13.45 -1.61 24.08
CA ILE A 304 -14.67 -1.49 24.88
C ILE A 304 -15.00 -0.01 25.01
N VAL A 305 -16.27 0.33 24.74
CA VAL A 305 -16.78 1.69 24.94
C VAL A 305 -17.90 1.64 25.99
N HIS A 306 -17.79 2.49 27.01
CA HIS A 306 -18.77 2.63 28.06
C HIS A 306 -19.21 4.10 28.18
N TRP A 307 -20.52 4.37 28.09
CA TRP A 307 -21.07 5.71 28.23
C TRP A 307 -22.59 5.66 28.42
N PRO A 308 -23.11 5.23 29.59
CA PRO A 308 -24.53 5.05 29.83
C PRO A 308 -25.37 6.29 29.54
N ALA A 309 -24.90 7.49 29.91
CA ALA A 309 -25.66 8.73 29.69
C ALA A 309 -25.83 9.16 28.25
N GLY A 310 -25.02 8.63 27.30
CA GLY A 310 -25.06 9.06 25.91
C GLY A 310 -25.20 7.92 24.90
N MET A 311 -25.16 6.68 25.35
CA MET A 311 -25.39 5.49 24.55
C MET A 311 -26.86 5.15 24.48
N ALA A 312 -27.37 4.68 23.35
CA ALA A 312 -28.70 4.13 23.24
C ALA A 312 -28.80 2.81 24.04
N GLU A 313 -29.92 2.60 24.75
CA GLU A 313 -30.12 1.44 25.63
C GLU A 313 -29.94 0.10 24.90
N GLU A 314 -30.41 0.02 23.64
CA GLU A 314 -30.26 -1.16 22.77
C GLU A 314 -28.81 -1.47 22.34
N LYS A 315 -27.85 -0.57 22.57
CA LYS A 315 -26.42 -0.79 22.32
C LYS A 315 -25.69 -1.34 23.54
N GLU A 316 -26.28 -1.27 24.71
CA GLU A 316 -25.66 -1.79 25.93
C GLU A 316 -25.44 -3.31 25.85
N GLY A 317 -24.25 -3.76 26.20
CA GLY A 317 -23.85 -5.17 26.14
C GLY A 317 -23.78 -5.79 24.76
N THR A 318 -23.86 -4.99 23.69
CA THR A 318 -23.75 -5.49 22.29
C THR A 318 -22.33 -5.49 21.78
N ILE A 319 -22.07 -6.32 20.77
CA ILE A 319 -20.83 -6.35 20.01
C ILE A 319 -21.08 -5.68 18.66
N MET A 320 -20.23 -4.70 18.29
CA MET A 320 -20.32 -3.97 17.04
C MET A 320 -19.19 -4.39 16.11
N SER A 321 -19.51 -4.78 14.88
CA SER A 321 -18.56 -5.26 13.87
C SER A 321 -18.04 -4.17 12.92
N GLN A 322 -18.59 -2.95 13.01
CA GLN A 322 -18.16 -1.83 12.18
C GLN A 322 -16.69 -1.49 12.44
N PRO A 323 -15.87 -1.32 11.38
CA PRO A 323 -14.46 -1.03 11.52
C PRO A 323 -14.22 0.39 12.05
N CYS A 324 -13.77 0.49 13.30
CA CYS A 324 -13.29 1.73 13.90
C CYS A 324 -11.77 1.77 13.91
N THR A 325 -11.18 2.95 13.96
CA THR A 325 -9.73 3.17 14.03
C THR A 325 -9.39 4.27 15.02
N PHE A 326 -8.11 4.41 15.39
CA PHE A 326 -7.66 5.54 16.22
C PHE A 326 -7.87 6.91 15.57
N LEU A 327 -8.01 6.97 14.24
CA LEU A 327 -8.38 8.20 13.53
C LEU A 327 -9.75 8.73 13.97
N ASP A 328 -10.63 7.86 14.45
CA ASP A 328 -12.01 8.16 14.79
C ASP A 328 -12.16 8.78 16.19
N VAL A 329 -11.14 8.67 17.03
CA VAL A 329 -11.18 9.20 18.42
C VAL A 329 -11.23 10.72 18.42
N MET A 330 -10.42 11.40 17.59
CA MET A 330 -10.41 12.86 17.50
C MET A 330 -11.78 13.43 17.09
N PRO A 331 -12.39 13.05 15.95
CA PRO A 331 -13.71 13.58 15.58
C PRO A 331 -14.81 13.21 16.58
N THR A 332 -14.71 12.07 17.26
CA THR A 332 -15.63 11.71 18.36
C THR A 332 -15.52 12.68 19.55
N CYS A 333 -14.31 12.98 19.97
CA CYS A 333 -14.08 13.97 21.04
C CYS A 333 -14.55 15.37 20.63
N LEU A 334 -14.34 15.77 19.38
CA LEU A 334 -14.82 17.07 18.86
C LEU A 334 -16.32 17.16 18.85
N GLU A 335 -17.02 16.13 18.37
CA GLU A 335 -18.49 16.10 18.35
C GLU A 335 -19.08 16.23 19.75
N LEU A 336 -18.55 15.45 20.69
CA LEU A 336 -19.01 15.48 22.09
C LEU A 336 -18.72 16.79 22.82
N ALA A 337 -17.59 17.42 22.47
CA ALA A 337 -17.21 18.72 23.02
C ALA A 337 -17.89 19.90 22.35
N GLY A 338 -18.64 19.69 21.27
CA GLY A 338 -19.13 20.77 20.42
C GLY A 338 -18.02 21.64 19.82
N ALA A 339 -16.85 21.07 19.64
CA ALA A 339 -15.63 21.76 19.18
C ALA A 339 -15.39 21.55 17.68
N THR A 340 -14.75 22.52 17.07
CA THR A 340 -14.33 22.43 15.65
C THR A 340 -12.82 22.26 15.56
N TYR A 341 -12.38 21.37 14.67
CA TYR A 341 -10.96 21.21 14.41
C TYR A 341 -10.39 22.47 13.78
N PRO A 342 -9.38 23.12 14.34
CA PRO A 342 -8.91 24.41 13.86
C PRO A 342 -8.11 24.27 12.57
N THR A 343 -8.20 25.31 11.71
CA THR A 343 -7.37 25.42 10.50
C THR A 343 -6.05 26.14 10.75
N PHE A 344 -5.90 26.76 11.94
CA PHE A 344 -4.72 27.53 12.31
C PHE A 344 -4.44 27.46 13.82
N TYR A 345 -3.19 27.23 14.20
CA TYR A 345 -2.77 27.08 15.60
C TYR A 345 -1.32 27.55 15.79
N ASN A 346 -1.05 28.32 16.84
CA ASN A 346 0.28 28.83 17.19
C ASN A 346 1.05 29.44 16.00
N GLY A 347 0.36 30.22 15.16
CA GLY A 347 1.00 30.87 14.02
C GLY A 347 1.17 30.01 12.76
N ASN A 348 0.72 28.74 12.80
CA ASN A 348 0.86 27.83 11.70
C ASN A 348 -0.50 27.35 11.14
N SER A 349 -0.57 27.13 9.85
CA SER A 349 -1.69 26.44 9.21
C SER A 349 -1.69 24.98 9.62
N ILE A 350 -2.86 24.46 9.96
CA ILE A 350 -3.04 23.07 10.39
C ILE A 350 -3.65 22.25 9.25
N LYS A 351 -3.06 21.10 8.98
CA LYS A 351 -3.65 20.12 8.04
C LYS A 351 -5.01 19.68 8.57
N PRO A 352 -6.05 19.59 7.73
CA PRO A 352 -7.35 19.05 8.13
C PRO A 352 -7.22 17.61 8.63
N LEU A 353 -8.22 17.13 9.36
CA LEU A 353 -8.35 15.70 9.64
C LEU A 353 -8.41 14.94 8.30
N CYS A 354 -7.85 13.74 8.29
CA CYS A 354 -7.93 12.88 7.12
C CYS A 354 -9.40 12.54 6.78
N ASN A 355 -9.68 12.33 5.50
CA ASN A 355 -11.03 12.04 5.02
C ASN A 355 -11.59 10.72 5.56
N GLU A 356 -10.74 9.82 6.02
CA GLU A 356 -11.10 8.52 6.58
C GLU A 356 -11.62 8.63 8.02
N ALA A 357 -11.26 9.68 8.75
CA ALA A 357 -11.67 9.87 10.15
C ALA A 357 -13.18 10.11 10.27
N ARG A 358 -13.84 9.39 11.16
CA ARG A 358 -15.29 9.48 11.44
C ARG A 358 -15.54 9.49 12.95
N SER A 359 -16.47 10.30 13.40
CA SER A 359 -16.97 10.16 14.77
C SER A 359 -17.77 8.87 14.91
N PHE A 360 -17.53 8.07 15.92
CA PHE A 360 -18.32 6.88 16.20
C PHE A 360 -19.51 7.13 17.15
N VAL A 361 -19.81 8.39 17.53
CA VAL A 361 -21.01 8.74 18.29
C VAL A 361 -22.30 8.20 17.63
N PRO A 362 -22.47 8.30 16.28
CA PRO A 362 -23.64 7.72 15.62
C PRO A 362 -23.80 6.22 15.84
N LEU A 363 -22.72 5.45 15.95
CA LEU A 363 -22.79 4.02 16.27
C LEU A 363 -23.32 3.76 17.67
N LEU A 364 -22.94 4.62 18.64
CA LEU A 364 -23.39 4.52 20.02
C LEU A 364 -24.86 4.95 20.20
N GLN A 365 -25.36 5.82 19.33
CA GLN A 365 -26.69 6.41 19.40
C GLN A 365 -27.71 5.79 18.41
N ASP A 366 -27.42 4.62 17.85
CA ASP A 366 -28.23 3.91 16.86
C ASP A 366 -28.64 4.74 15.63
N LYS A 367 -27.78 5.65 15.22
CA LYS A 367 -27.96 6.39 13.98
C LYS A 367 -27.29 5.61 12.85
N ASN A 368 -28.06 5.03 11.94
CA ASN A 368 -27.60 4.26 10.77
C ASN A 368 -26.86 5.15 9.75
N SER A 369 -25.78 5.77 10.16
CA SER A 369 -25.01 6.72 9.33
C SER A 369 -23.54 6.33 9.13
N TRP A 370 -23.17 5.09 9.44
CA TRP A 370 -21.81 4.61 9.25
C TRP A 370 -21.64 4.08 7.83
N ASP A 371 -20.65 4.62 7.11
CA ASP A 371 -20.31 4.21 5.77
C ASP A 371 -19.37 3.00 5.79
N ASP A 372 -19.89 1.82 5.44
CA ASP A 372 -19.13 0.57 5.38
C ASP A 372 -18.17 0.51 4.21
N GLU A 373 -18.30 1.40 3.21
CA GLU A 373 -17.39 1.50 2.05
C GLU A 373 -16.13 2.33 2.33
N ARG A 374 -15.97 2.82 3.55
CA ARG A 374 -14.81 3.58 3.99
C ARG A 374 -13.52 2.81 3.71
N THR A 375 -12.55 3.47 3.07
CA THR A 375 -11.23 2.89 2.81
C THR A 375 -10.27 3.23 3.95
N LEU A 376 -9.59 2.23 4.49
CA LEU A 376 -8.63 2.35 5.58
C LEU A 376 -7.27 1.83 5.14
N TYR A 377 -6.19 2.49 5.60
CA TYR A 377 -4.83 2.22 5.14
C TYR A 377 -3.88 2.00 6.31
N TRP A 378 -2.89 1.12 6.12
CA TRP A 378 -1.80 0.86 7.07
C TRP A 378 -0.47 0.75 6.35
N GLU A 379 0.56 1.28 6.99
CA GLU A 379 1.97 1.06 6.66
C GLU A 379 2.79 1.07 7.95
N HIS A 380 3.68 0.11 8.09
CA HIS A 380 4.68 0.06 9.15
C HIS A 380 5.82 -0.86 8.73
N GLU A 381 7.07 -0.38 8.83
CA GLU A 381 8.27 -1.14 8.47
C GLU A 381 8.17 -1.82 7.09
N ARG A 382 7.63 -1.12 6.09
CA ARG A 382 7.37 -1.60 4.72
C ARG A 382 6.28 -2.67 4.58
N GLY A 383 5.73 -3.17 5.67
CA GLY A 383 4.49 -3.93 5.62
C GLY A 383 3.31 -3.00 5.30
N LYS A 384 2.29 -3.47 4.65
CA LYS A 384 1.24 -2.63 4.08
C LYS A 384 -0.11 -3.33 4.05
N ALA A 385 -1.18 -2.54 4.24
CA ALA A 385 -2.54 -3.03 4.06
C ALA A 385 -3.50 -1.91 3.65
N VAL A 386 -4.56 -2.31 2.97
CA VAL A 386 -5.72 -1.48 2.67
C VAL A 386 -6.99 -2.31 2.87
N ARG A 387 -8.01 -1.70 3.48
CA ARG A 387 -9.35 -2.27 3.62
C ARG A 387 -10.37 -1.37 2.95
N LYS A 388 -11.29 -1.95 2.17
CA LYS A 388 -12.46 -1.27 1.61
C LYS A 388 -13.67 -2.21 1.73
N GLY A 389 -14.66 -1.82 2.50
CA GLY A 389 -15.79 -2.71 2.86
C GLY A 389 -15.29 -4.02 3.46
N ASN A 390 -15.72 -5.15 2.88
CA ASN A 390 -15.32 -6.50 3.28
C ASN A 390 -14.03 -7.00 2.64
N TRP A 391 -13.37 -6.21 1.79
CA TRP A 391 -12.11 -6.61 1.20
C TRP A 391 -10.90 -6.04 1.95
N ARG A 392 -9.92 -6.88 2.20
CA ARG A 392 -8.63 -6.48 2.75
C ARG A 392 -7.49 -7.04 1.93
N LEU A 393 -6.62 -6.15 1.47
CA LEU A 393 -5.37 -6.49 0.80
C LEU A 393 -4.21 -6.16 1.73
N THR A 394 -3.36 -7.13 2.04
CA THR A 394 -2.24 -6.95 2.97
C THR A 394 -0.96 -7.63 2.47
N ALA A 395 0.19 -7.12 2.89
CA ALA A 395 1.50 -7.72 2.61
C ALA A 395 2.47 -7.48 3.77
N LEU A 396 3.28 -8.47 4.10
CA LEU A 396 4.46 -8.30 4.93
C LEU A 396 5.52 -7.47 4.20
N ALA A 397 6.50 -6.94 4.92
CA ALA A 397 7.55 -6.05 4.39
C ALA A 397 8.24 -6.56 3.10
N ASN A 398 8.47 -7.86 3.01
CA ASN A 398 9.13 -8.51 1.86
C ASN A 398 8.23 -9.59 1.23
N GLY A 399 6.91 -9.55 1.50
CA GLY A 399 5.95 -10.53 1.00
C GLY A 399 5.12 -9.99 -0.16
N GLY A 400 4.55 -10.89 -0.95
CA GLY A 400 3.54 -10.58 -1.94
C GLY A 400 2.21 -10.15 -1.30
N TRP A 401 1.38 -9.47 -2.07
CA TRP A 401 0.06 -9.08 -1.66
C TRP A 401 -0.85 -10.31 -1.47
N GLN A 402 -1.64 -10.31 -0.40
CA GLN A 402 -2.64 -11.33 -0.08
C GLN A 402 -3.99 -10.65 0.08
N LEU A 403 -5.03 -11.19 -0.55
CA LEU A 403 -6.39 -10.66 -0.52
C LEU A 403 -7.29 -11.55 0.34
N PHE A 404 -8.12 -10.94 1.17
CA PHE A 404 -9.05 -11.63 2.06
C PHE A 404 -10.46 -11.06 1.95
N ASP A 405 -11.46 -11.94 1.93
CA ASP A 405 -12.88 -11.57 2.07
C ASP A 405 -13.27 -11.60 3.55
N LEU A 406 -13.32 -10.44 4.16
CA LEU A 406 -13.58 -10.27 5.58
C LEU A 406 -15.05 -10.61 5.99
N ALA A 407 -15.97 -10.77 5.03
CA ALA A 407 -17.31 -11.23 5.34
C ALA A 407 -17.32 -12.70 5.85
N HIS A 408 -16.28 -13.46 5.47
CA HIS A 408 -16.18 -14.90 5.79
C HIS A 408 -14.82 -15.26 6.44
N ASP A 409 -13.86 -14.33 6.48
CA ASP A 409 -12.50 -14.61 6.94
C ASP A 409 -11.84 -13.38 7.58
N LEU A 410 -12.41 -12.92 8.70
CA LEU A 410 -11.79 -11.86 9.51
C LEU A 410 -10.42 -12.28 10.10
N SER A 411 -10.12 -13.57 10.12
CA SER A 411 -8.85 -14.11 10.62
C SER A 411 -7.75 -14.18 9.56
N GLU A 412 -8.06 -13.82 8.30
CA GLU A 412 -7.11 -13.77 7.18
C GLU A 412 -6.41 -15.12 6.92
N THR A 413 -7.19 -16.20 6.88
CA THR A 413 -6.69 -17.58 6.74
C THR A 413 -6.62 -18.06 5.30
N ASN A 414 -7.51 -17.55 4.44
CA ASN A 414 -7.68 -17.96 3.06
C ASN A 414 -7.35 -16.82 2.08
N ASN A 415 -6.17 -16.87 1.48
CA ASN A 415 -5.74 -15.88 0.49
C ASN A 415 -6.41 -16.13 -0.87
N VAL A 416 -7.36 -15.28 -1.24
CA VAL A 416 -8.12 -15.35 -2.51
C VAL A 416 -7.57 -14.40 -3.59
N ALA A 417 -6.36 -13.89 -3.46
CA ALA A 417 -5.75 -12.94 -4.41
C ALA A 417 -5.73 -13.47 -5.85
N ALA A 418 -5.49 -14.76 -6.01
CA ALA A 418 -5.47 -15.42 -7.31
C ALA A 418 -6.86 -15.58 -7.96
N GLU A 419 -7.90 -15.56 -7.14
CA GLU A 419 -9.29 -15.72 -7.60
C GLU A 419 -9.90 -14.37 -7.99
N HIS A 420 -9.35 -13.27 -7.45
CA HIS A 420 -9.84 -11.91 -7.64
C HIS A 420 -8.71 -10.92 -8.03
N PRO A 421 -7.99 -11.16 -9.14
CA PRO A 421 -6.83 -10.33 -9.52
C PRO A 421 -7.22 -8.87 -9.79
N GLU A 422 -8.43 -8.60 -10.31
CA GLU A 422 -8.98 -7.26 -10.50
C GLU A 422 -9.15 -6.51 -9.17
N LYS A 423 -9.62 -7.21 -8.13
CA LYS A 423 -9.76 -6.63 -6.80
C LYS A 423 -8.39 -6.32 -6.17
N VAL A 424 -7.41 -7.18 -6.38
CA VAL A 424 -6.02 -6.92 -5.97
C VAL A 424 -5.49 -5.65 -6.62
N ARG A 425 -5.73 -5.45 -7.92
CA ARG A 425 -5.30 -4.26 -8.64
C ARG A 425 -5.99 -2.99 -8.11
N GLU A 426 -7.34 -3.03 -7.99
CA GLU A 426 -8.11 -1.92 -7.43
C GLU A 426 -7.53 -1.48 -6.07
N MET A 427 -7.41 -2.42 -5.15
CA MET A 427 -7.00 -2.12 -3.78
C MET A 427 -5.52 -1.71 -3.69
N LYS A 428 -4.66 -2.29 -4.51
CA LYS A 428 -3.25 -1.88 -4.61
C LYS A 428 -3.14 -0.43 -5.11
N SER A 429 -3.93 -0.04 -6.11
CA SER A 429 -3.97 1.33 -6.62
C SER A 429 -4.43 2.32 -5.54
N LEU A 430 -5.47 1.96 -4.77
CA LEU A 430 -5.93 2.77 -3.63
C LEU A 430 -4.80 2.97 -2.60
N TRP A 431 -4.10 1.89 -2.22
CA TRP A 431 -3.00 1.97 -1.26
C TRP A 431 -1.84 2.82 -1.79
N ASN A 432 -1.44 2.66 -3.05
CA ASN A 432 -0.36 3.42 -3.68
C ASN A 432 -0.69 4.92 -3.73
N THR A 433 -1.93 5.27 -4.08
CA THR A 433 -2.39 6.67 -4.10
C THR A 433 -2.31 7.31 -2.71
N TRP A 434 -2.82 6.62 -1.71
CA TRP A 434 -2.73 7.07 -0.32
C TRP A 434 -1.27 7.18 0.15
N ALA A 435 -0.45 6.17 -0.10
CA ALA A 435 0.94 6.13 0.31
C ALA A 435 1.75 7.32 -0.26
N LYS A 436 1.54 7.65 -1.54
CA LYS A 436 2.13 8.85 -2.16
C LYS A 436 1.63 10.14 -1.48
N SER A 437 0.35 10.22 -1.13
CA SER A 437 -0.25 11.40 -0.48
C SER A 437 0.31 11.69 0.91
N VAL A 438 0.79 10.65 1.61
CA VAL A 438 1.44 10.77 2.93
C VAL A 438 2.97 10.81 2.85
N GLY A 439 3.56 10.85 1.65
CA GLY A 439 4.98 11.04 1.42
C GLY A 439 5.82 9.75 1.46
N LEU A 440 5.19 8.59 1.35
CA LEU A 440 5.92 7.33 1.20
C LEU A 440 6.50 7.22 -0.22
N ASN A 441 7.72 6.73 -0.31
CA ASN A 441 8.34 6.43 -1.60
C ASN A 441 7.79 5.10 -2.13
N VAL A 442 6.77 5.19 -2.97
CA VAL A 442 6.16 4.04 -3.65
C VAL A 442 6.58 4.09 -5.11
N PRO A 443 7.10 2.99 -5.68
CA PRO A 443 7.33 2.92 -7.11
C PRO A 443 6.06 3.30 -7.88
N ASP A 444 6.20 3.94 -9.01
CA ASP A 444 5.06 4.19 -9.88
C ASP A 444 4.35 2.88 -10.19
N ASP A 445 3.02 2.92 -10.24
CA ASP A 445 2.25 1.77 -10.66
C ASP A 445 2.70 1.38 -12.06
N ILE A 446 2.99 0.09 -12.25
CA ILE A 446 3.20 -0.45 -13.58
C ILE A 446 1.86 -0.30 -14.29
N PRO A 447 1.76 0.47 -15.39
CA PRO A 447 0.51 0.64 -16.10
C PRO A 447 -0.09 -0.73 -16.43
N GLU A 448 -1.41 -0.86 -16.30
CA GLU A 448 -2.09 -2.08 -16.74
C GLU A 448 -1.78 -2.30 -18.22
N THR A 449 -1.20 -3.45 -18.52
CA THR A 449 -0.87 -3.78 -19.89
C THR A 449 -2.15 -4.17 -20.60
N LYS A 450 -2.58 -3.37 -21.60
CA LYS A 450 -3.68 -3.78 -22.48
C LYS A 450 -3.33 -5.13 -23.10
N THR A 451 -4.29 -6.05 -23.08
CA THR A 451 -4.06 -7.37 -23.65
C THR A 451 -3.98 -7.27 -25.17
N GLU A 452 -2.85 -7.69 -25.71
CA GLU A 452 -2.50 -7.60 -27.13
C GLU A 452 -1.85 -8.92 -27.58
N LEU A 453 -2.30 -9.47 -28.68
CA LEU A 453 -1.68 -10.66 -29.27
C LEU A 453 -0.34 -10.28 -29.92
N ILE A 454 0.75 -10.85 -29.42
CA ILE A 454 2.08 -10.61 -29.94
C ILE A 454 2.39 -11.54 -31.09
N PHE A 455 2.21 -12.85 -30.90
CA PHE A 455 2.37 -13.84 -31.97
C PHE A 455 1.45 -15.05 -31.73
N HIS A 456 1.09 -15.72 -32.86
CA HIS A 456 0.40 -16.99 -32.88
C HIS A 456 1.02 -17.89 -33.95
N TYR A 457 1.58 -19.03 -33.55
CA TYR A 457 2.14 -20.05 -34.41
C TYR A 457 1.28 -21.31 -34.40
N PRO A 458 0.39 -21.52 -35.37
CA PRO A 458 -0.43 -22.74 -35.46
C PRO A 458 0.38 -23.98 -35.78
N PHE A 459 1.53 -23.85 -36.44
CA PHE A 459 2.40 -24.92 -36.91
C PHE A 459 1.75 -25.91 -37.90
N ASP A 460 0.77 -25.44 -38.69
CA ASP A 460 0.13 -26.21 -39.75
C ASP A 460 1.02 -26.30 -41.01
N ASP A 461 2.01 -27.22 -40.95
CA ASP A 461 3.05 -27.47 -41.98
C ASP A 461 3.97 -26.27 -42.31
N ASN A 462 3.95 -25.23 -41.49
CA ASN A 462 4.79 -24.04 -41.66
C ASN A 462 5.09 -23.41 -40.28
N THR A 463 5.95 -22.39 -40.30
CA THR A 463 6.35 -21.61 -39.08
C THR A 463 5.86 -20.16 -39.15
N ASP A 464 4.82 -19.91 -39.92
CA ASP A 464 4.29 -18.56 -40.10
C ASP A 464 3.53 -18.09 -38.85
N ASP A 465 3.73 -16.85 -38.49
CA ASP A 465 2.95 -16.16 -37.47
C ASP A 465 1.59 -15.78 -38.05
N ALA A 466 0.53 -16.35 -37.50
CA ALA A 466 -0.84 -16.07 -37.88
C ALA A 466 -1.34 -14.70 -37.41
N SER A 467 -0.62 -14.07 -36.44
CA SER A 467 -0.96 -12.74 -35.95
C SER A 467 -0.65 -11.64 -36.98
N PRO A 468 -1.20 -10.43 -36.83
CA PRO A 468 -0.84 -9.28 -37.67
C PRO A 468 0.64 -8.89 -37.63
N SER A 469 1.33 -9.21 -36.54
CA SER A 469 2.75 -8.85 -36.33
C SER A 469 3.71 -9.55 -37.28
N LYS A 470 3.33 -10.74 -37.79
CA LYS A 470 4.09 -11.53 -38.75
C LYS A 470 5.56 -11.76 -38.35
N TYR A 471 5.81 -12.06 -37.09
CA TYR A 471 7.16 -12.35 -36.61
C TYR A 471 7.70 -13.66 -37.21
N VAL A 472 8.93 -13.61 -37.72
CA VAL A 472 9.57 -14.72 -38.42
C VAL A 472 10.41 -15.57 -37.45
N LEU A 473 10.08 -16.89 -37.42
CA LEU A 473 10.89 -17.88 -36.72
C LEU A 473 12.01 -18.40 -37.66
N THR A 474 13.21 -18.55 -37.09
CA THR A 474 14.36 -19.12 -37.75
C THR A 474 14.63 -20.54 -37.24
N PRO A 475 14.44 -21.58 -38.06
CA PRO A 475 14.75 -22.94 -37.68
C PRO A 475 16.26 -23.16 -37.43
N SER A 476 16.59 -24.06 -36.49
CA SER A 476 17.96 -24.53 -36.28
C SER A 476 18.53 -25.20 -37.55
N SER A 477 19.87 -25.29 -37.62
CA SER A 477 20.56 -25.94 -38.78
C SER A 477 20.22 -27.43 -38.95
N ASN A 478 19.67 -28.08 -37.87
CA ASN A 478 19.28 -29.51 -37.97
C ASN A 478 17.87 -29.71 -38.55
N GLY A 479 17.26 -28.64 -39.07
CA GLY A 479 15.93 -28.68 -39.62
C GLY A 479 14.85 -28.89 -38.58
N ILE A 480 13.61 -28.96 -39.05
CA ILE A 480 12.41 -29.28 -38.25
C ILE A 480 11.50 -30.15 -39.08
N THR A 481 10.55 -30.83 -38.49
CA THR A 481 9.52 -31.62 -39.19
C THR A 481 8.15 -31.30 -38.60
N PHE A 482 7.08 -31.71 -39.30
CA PHE A 482 5.71 -31.57 -38.85
C PHE A 482 5.03 -32.95 -38.80
N GLY A 483 4.14 -33.13 -37.84
CA GLY A 483 3.35 -34.35 -37.67
C GLY A 483 1.88 -34.04 -37.38
N THR A 484 1.13 -35.04 -36.94
CA THR A 484 -0.28 -34.86 -36.57
C THR A 484 -0.35 -34.05 -35.30
N GLY A 485 -1.03 -32.91 -35.32
CA GLY A 485 -1.21 -31.99 -34.18
C GLY A 485 -2.44 -32.32 -33.35
N LYS A 486 -2.64 -31.52 -32.33
CA LYS A 486 -3.90 -31.47 -31.58
C LYS A 486 -4.98 -30.75 -32.40
N HIS A 487 -4.61 -29.68 -33.07
CA HIS A 487 -5.40 -28.96 -34.05
C HIS A 487 -4.64 -28.98 -35.39
N GLY A 488 -5.09 -29.71 -36.41
CA GLY A 488 -4.40 -29.79 -37.68
C GLY A 488 -3.04 -30.49 -37.63
N ARG A 489 -1.95 -29.73 -37.94
CA ARG A 489 -0.57 -30.21 -37.88
C ARG A 489 0.20 -29.55 -36.72
N ALA A 490 1.29 -30.13 -36.32
CA ALA A 490 2.14 -29.62 -35.20
C ALA A 490 3.62 -29.69 -35.55
N LEU A 491 4.40 -28.79 -34.97
CA LEU A 491 5.85 -28.84 -34.97
C LEU A 491 6.36 -30.08 -34.24
N HIS A 492 7.16 -30.90 -34.91
CA HIS A 492 7.81 -32.07 -34.30
C HIS A 492 9.31 -31.84 -34.16
N LEU A 493 9.77 -31.97 -32.91
CA LEU A 493 11.16 -31.85 -32.50
C LEU A 493 11.66 -33.18 -31.97
N ASN A 494 12.85 -33.62 -32.41
CA ASN A 494 13.37 -34.95 -32.08
C ASN A 494 14.26 -35.00 -30.83
N GLY A 495 14.37 -33.91 -30.07
CA GLY A 495 15.21 -33.81 -28.88
C GLY A 495 16.70 -33.64 -29.16
N ASN A 496 17.12 -33.42 -30.42
CA ASN A 496 18.51 -33.32 -30.81
C ASN A 496 18.81 -32.04 -31.59
N ALA A 497 19.04 -30.95 -30.86
CA ALA A 497 19.40 -29.63 -31.39
C ALA A 497 18.43 -29.08 -32.46
N GLN A 498 17.16 -29.47 -32.42
CA GLN A 498 16.07 -28.89 -33.17
C GLN A 498 15.34 -27.85 -32.34
N TYR A 499 15.19 -26.65 -32.85
CA TYR A 499 14.51 -25.53 -32.23
C TYR A 499 14.15 -24.44 -33.25
N LEU A 500 13.35 -23.49 -32.84
CA LEU A 500 13.02 -22.28 -33.59
C LEU A 500 13.38 -21.04 -32.78
N ASP A 501 14.08 -20.09 -33.43
CA ASP A 501 14.47 -18.80 -32.83
C ASP A 501 13.63 -17.65 -33.36
N LEU A 502 13.01 -16.90 -32.47
CA LEU A 502 12.55 -15.54 -32.71
C LEU A 502 13.63 -14.58 -32.22
N ASN A 503 14.37 -13.99 -33.13
CA ASN A 503 15.51 -13.13 -32.81
C ASN A 503 15.14 -11.65 -32.57
N THR A 504 13.89 -11.27 -32.78
CA THR A 504 13.40 -9.91 -32.51
C THR A 504 13.48 -9.62 -31.02
N THR A 505 14.14 -8.51 -30.68
CA THR A 505 14.30 -8.04 -29.28
C THR A 505 13.47 -6.77 -29.05
N GLY A 506 13.24 -6.41 -27.79
CA GLY A 506 12.52 -5.19 -27.45
C GLY A 506 11.00 -5.24 -27.63
N ILE A 507 10.42 -6.42 -27.86
CA ILE A 507 8.97 -6.58 -28.02
C ILE A 507 8.25 -6.17 -26.75
N PHE A 508 8.78 -6.53 -25.57
CA PHE A 508 8.32 -6.14 -24.23
C PHE A 508 9.41 -6.38 -23.21
N ASP A 509 9.24 -5.81 -22.01
CA ASP A 509 10.11 -6.03 -20.85
C ASP A 509 9.40 -6.87 -19.81
N THR A 510 9.92 -8.05 -19.50
CA THR A 510 9.33 -8.96 -18.50
C THR A 510 9.28 -8.39 -17.09
N GLY A 511 10.16 -7.44 -16.75
CA GLY A 511 10.18 -6.82 -15.42
C GLY A 511 8.95 -5.96 -15.13
N VAL A 512 8.31 -5.45 -16.19
CA VAL A 512 7.22 -4.46 -16.08
C VAL A 512 5.99 -4.81 -16.92
N THR A 513 6.08 -5.80 -17.81
CA THR A 513 4.98 -6.14 -18.73
C THR A 513 4.24 -7.38 -18.27
N GLN A 514 2.93 -7.27 -18.09
CA GLN A 514 2.04 -8.42 -17.92
C GLN A 514 2.02 -9.27 -19.20
N THR A 515 2.12 -10.60 -19.07
CA THR A 515 2.16 -11.50 -20.25
C THR A 515 1.42 -12.79 -19.99
N THR A 516 0.89 -13.38 -21.08
CA THR A 516 0.29 -14.72 -21.07
C THR A 516 0.86 -15.54 -22.22
N PHE A 517 1.26 -16.75 -21.92
CA PHE A 517 1.70 -17.75 -22.89
C PHE A 517 0.76 -18.96 -22.86
N CYS A 518 0.39 -19.50 -24.03
CA CYS A 518 -0.38 -20.74 -24.17
C CYS A 518 0.23 -21.62 -25.26
N ALA A 519 0.14 -22.94 -25.10
CA ALA A 519 0.54 -23.91 -26.13
C ALA A 519 -0.11 -25.29 -25.88
N TRP A 520 -0.27 -26.07 -26.91
CA TRP A 520 -0.46 -27.51 -26.82
C TRP A 520 0.90 -28.22 -26.91
N VAL A 521 1.12 -29.18 -26.02
CA VAL A 521 2.35 -29.95 -25.98
C VAL A 521 2.05 -31.45 -25.90
N TYR A 522 2.86 -32.25 -26.59
CA TYR A 522 2.87 -33.71 -26.51
C TYR A 522 4.31 -34.19 -26.32
N ASP A 523 4.65 -34.62 -25.10
CA ASP A 523 5.96 -35.11 -24.75
C ASP A 523 6.10 -36.57 -25.18
N GLU A 524 7.03 -36.87 -26.09
CA GLU A 524 7.38 -38.24 -26.53
C GLU A 524 8.36 -38.95 -25.59
N ASN A 525 8.91 -38.22 -24.61
CA ASN A 525 9.92 -38.80 -23.73
C ASN A 525 9.28 -39.50 -22.52
N THR A 526 9.12 -40.82 -22.64
CA THR A 526 8.53 -41.67 -21.59
C THR A 526 9.55 -42.08 -20.50
N ALA A 527 10.83 -41.74 -20.65
CA ALA A 527 11.85 -42.14 -19.68
C ALA A 527 11.76 -41.33 -18.38
N SER A 528 11.90 -41.97 -17.23
CA SER A 528 11.92 -41.29 -15.92
C SER A 528 13.12 -40.32 -15.80
N PRO A 529 12.97 -39.14 -15.18
CA PRO A 529 14.08 -38.24 -14.92
C PRO A 529 15.13 -38.93 -14.04
N ASN A 530 16.42 -38.68 -14.25
CA ASN A 530 17.50 -39.25 -13.48
C ASN A 530 18.40 -38.15 -12.91
N ALA A 531 18.57 -38.13 -11.59
CA ALA A 531 19.30 -37.15 -10.82
C ALA A 531 20.78 -36.96 -11.17
N SER A 532 21.37 -37.88 -11.97
CA SER A 532 22.80 -37.88 -12.29
C SER A 532 23.23 -36.99 -13.47
N ASN A 533 22.30 -36.25 -14.11
CA ASN A 533 22.56 -35.55 -15.35
C ASN A 533 22.33 -34.01 -15.22
N GLN A 534 22.96 -33.38 -14.25
CA GLN A 534 22.99 -31.90 -14.18
C GLN A 534 23.97 -31.29 -15.17
N THR A 535 23.61 -30.13 -15.75
CA THR A 535 24.52 -29.26 -16.49
C THR A 535 25.33 -28.39 -15.51
N GLU A 536 26.40 -27.74 -15.99
CA GLU A 536 27.22 -26.79 -15.20
C GLU A 536 26.40 -25.62 -14.61
N ASP A 537 25.24 -25.31 -15.20
CA ASP A 537 24.32 -24.26 -14.74
C ASP A 537 23.26 -24.78 -13.74
N GLY A 538 23.36 -26.04 -13.26
CA GLY A 538 22.39 -26.64 -12.35
C GLY A 538 21.09 -27.11 -13.02
N ILE A 539 20.98 -27.03 -14.33
CA ILE A 539 19.82 -27.48 -15.12
C ILE A 539 20.04 -28.97 -15.48
N TYR A 540 19.03 -29.80 -15.24
CA TYR A 540 19.11 -31.22 -15.56
C TYR A 540 19.11 -31.45 -17.08
N VAL A 541 19.95 -32.36 -17.58
CA VAL A 541 20.11 -32.68 -19.03
C VAL A 541 18.80 -33.17 -19.68
N ARG A 542 17.74 -33.38 -18.90
CA ARG A 542 16.45 -33.85 -19.41
C ARG A 542 15.32 -32.84 -19.21
N ASP A 543 15.64 -31.58 -18.83
CA ASP A 543 14.66 -30.52 -18.83
C ASP A 543 14.35 -30.13 -20.28
N GLU A 544 13.20 -30.52 -20.76
CA GLU A 544 12.76 -30.24 -22.13
C GLU A 544 12.05 -28.91 -22.19
N ILE A 545 12.69 -27.93 -22.80
CA ILE A 545 12.21 -26.54 -22.81
C ILE A 545 11.28 -26.30 -23.97
N ILE A 546 10.03 -25.95 -23.66
CA ILE A 546 9.01 -25.56 -24.63
C ILE A 546 9.30 -24.15 -25.15
N LEU A 547 9.54 -23.22 -24.24
CA LEU A 547 9.79 -21.81 -24.55
C LEU A 547 10.89 -21.26 -23.64
N ALA A 548 11.83 -20.50 -24.20
CA ALA A 548 12.83 -19.75 -23.47
C ALA A 548 12.95 -18.33 -24.02
N GLN A 549 12.86 -17.32 -23.15
CA GLN A 549 13.24 -15.95 -23.53
C GLN A 549 14.73 -15.76 -23.34
N LYS A 550 15.36 -15.03 -24.26
CA LYS A 550 16.81 -14.73 -24.27
C LYS A 550 17.02 -13.28 -23.82
N ASP A 551 17.98 -13.02 -22.91
CA ASP A 551 18.47 -11.67 -22.69
C ASP A 551 19.53 -11.29 -23.73
N ASN A 552 19.96 -9.99 -23.69
CA ASN A 552 20.98 -9.46 -24.59
C ASN A 552 22.37 -10.07 -24.34
N ALA A 553 22.61 -10.69 -23.18
CA ALA A 553 23.85 -11.40 -22.84
C ALA A 553 23.76 -12.90 -23.14
N GLY A 554 22.62 -13.36 -23.66
CA GLY A 554 22.39 -14.78 -23.95
C GLY A 554 21.91 -15.59 -22.73
N THR A 555 21.67 -14.96 -21.57
CA THR A 555 21.04 -15.63 -20.42
C THR A 555 19.52 -15.55 -20.55
N GLY A 556 18.76 -16.64 -20.47
CA GLY A 556 17.31 -16.62 -20.53
C GLY A 556 16.69 -16.09 -19.23
N ARG A 557 15.51 -15.50 -19.32
CA ARG A 557 14.79 -14.97 -18.15
C ARG A 557 13.46 -15.67 -17.92
N ILE A 558 12.82 -16.14 -18.99
CA ILE A 558 11.61 -16.95 -18.89
C ILE A 558 11.91 -18.33 -19.50
N TYR A 559 11.71 -19.38 -18.73
CA TYR A 559 11.81 -20.75 -19.20
C TYR A 559 10.52 -21.48 -18.87
N LEU A 560 9.94 -22.13 -19.86
CA LEU A 560 8.82 -23.01 -19.73
C LEU A 560 9.28 -24.45 -20.02
N TYR A 561 9.24 -25.33 -19.04
CA TYR A 561 9.72 -26.69 -19.13
C TYR A 561 8.56 -27.68 -19.26
N ALA A 562 8.65 -28.62 -20.18
CA ALA A 562 7.75 -29.76 -20.23
C ALA A 562 8.04 -30.76 -19.10
N ARG A 563 9.26 -30.71 -18.56
CA ARG A 563 9.71 -31.67 -17.59
C ARG A 563 10.73 -31.07 -16.64
N ALA A 564 10.47 -31.25 -15.37
CA ALA A 564 11.41 -30.95 -14.32
C ALA A 564 11.54 -32.14 -13.39
N GLU A 565 12.64 -32.17 -12.66
CA GLU A 565 12.85 -33.18 -11.66
C GLU A 565 11.82 -33.12 -10.54
N ALA A 566 11.50 -34.29 -9.99
CA ALA A 566 10.77 -34.35 -8.74
C ALA A 566 11.53 -33.62 -7.64
N PRO A 567 10.85 -32.88 -6.74
CA PRO A 567 11.46 -32.26 -5.57
C PRO A 567 12.31 -33.25 -4.81
N VAL A 568 13.40 -32.82 -4.18
CA VAL A 568 14.24 -33.67 -3.33
C VAL A 568 13.37 -34.45 -2.33
N GLY A 569 13.15 -35.74 -2.54
CA GLY A 569 12.20 -36.56 -1.76
C GLY A 569 11.24 -37.42 -2.60
N GLY A 570 11.29 -37.31 -3.92
CA GLY A 570 10.47 -38.08 -4.86
C GLY A 570 9.07 -37.48 -5.07
N GLY A 571 8.78 -37.06 -6.27
CA GLY A 571 7.50 -36.54 -6.69
C GLY A 571 7.27 -36.76 -8.19
N THR A 572 6.11 -36.42 -8.70
CA THR A 572 5.78 -36.46 -10.12
C THR A 572 6.49 -35.36 -10.87
N PRO A 573 7.02 -35.55 -12.08
CA PRO A 573 7.57 -34.49 -12.94
C PRO A 573 6.55 -33.38 -13.10
N SER A 574 6.97 -32.14 -12.91
CA SER A 574 6.11 -30.98 -12.95
C SER A 574 6.56 -29.95 -13.98
N PHE A 575 5.63 -29.16 -14.38
CA PHE A 575 5.75 -28.04 -15.29
C PHE A 575 6.45 -26.86 -14.59
N PHE A 576 7.56 -26.34 -15.14
CA PHE A 576 8.32 -25.29 -14.51
C PHE A 576 8.26 -23.97 -15.25
N TYR A 577 8.13 -22.90 -14.51
CA TYR A 577 8.60 -21.58 -14.88
C TYR A 577 9.79 -21.19 -14.01
N ASN A 578 10.86 -20.79 -14.62
CA ASN A 578 12.03 -20.30 -13.91
C ASN A 578 12.22 -18.81 -14.19
N SER A 579 12.00 -17.97 -13.19
CA SER A 579 12.46 -16.59 -13.21
C SER A 579 13.76 -16.52 -12.41
N PHE A 580 14.84 -16.05 -12.99
CA PHE A 580 16.11 -15.83 -12.31
C PHE A 580 16.09 -14.60 -11.38
N LEU A 581 14.99 -14.38 -10.68
CA LEU A 581 14.90 -13.35 -9.66
C LEU A 581 15.36 -13.94 -8.33
N GLY A 582 16.57 -13.58 -7.94
CA GLY A 582 17.11 -13.98 -6.66
C GLY A 582 17.35 -15.47 -6.48
N GLY A 583 17.41 -16.27 -7.57
CA GLY A 583 17.71 -17.70 -7.51
C GLY A 583 16.54 -18.59 -7.11
N SER A 584 15.29 -18.09 -7.13
CA SER A 584 14.13 -18.90 -6.79
C SER A 584 13.48 -19.51 -8.02
N GLN A 585 13.27 -20.82 -7.97
CA GLN A 585 12.49 -21.58 -8.95
C GLN A 585 11.05 -21.70 -8.44
N HIS A 586 10.08 -21.52 -9.35
CA HIS A 586 8.66 -21.64 -9.04
C HIS A 586 8.06 -22.80 -9.84
N HIS A 587 7.15 -23.57 -9.24
CA HIS A 587 6.63 -24.81 -9.80
C HIS A 587 5.11 -24.85 -9.80
N ALA A 588 4.53 -25.47 -10.83
CA ALA A 588 3.17 -26.00 -10.75
C ALA A 588 3.10 -27.11 -9.70
N THR A 589 2.05 -27.15 -8.90
CA THR A 589 2.02 -27.98 -7.69
C THR A 589 1.20 -29.25 -7.78
N THR A 590 0.19 -29.32 -8.62
CA THR A 590 -0.79 -30.41 -8.64
C THR A 590 -0.90 -31.12 -9.98
N GLY A 591 -0.63 -30.42 -11.08
CA GLY A 591 -0.72 -30.97 -12.44
C GLY A 591 0.66 -31.25 -13.01
N SER A 592 0.96 -32.53 -13.32
CA SER A 592 2.15 -32.87 -14.08
C SER A 592 1.81 -33.13 -15.54
N LEU A 593 2.71 -32.71 -16.45
CA LEU A 593 2.62 -33.14 -17.83
C LEU A 593 2.73 -34.66 -17.90
N GLN A 594 1.82 -35.27 -18.66
CA GLN A 594 1.79 -36.72 -18.86
C GLN A 594 2.40 -37.05 -20.22
N PRO A 595 3.56 -37.73 -20.29
CA PRO A 595 4.15 -38.15 -21.55
C PRO A 595 3.18 -39.02 -22.35
N GLY A 596 3.21 -38.86 -23.67
CA GLY A 596 2.34 -39.60 -24.57
C GLY A 596 0.90 -39.11 -24.65
N THR A 597 0.60 -37.93 -24.11
CA THR A 597 -0.72 -37.30 -24.19
C THR A 597 -0.62 -35.83 -24.53
N TRP A 598 -1.56 -35.33 -25.36
CA TRP A 598 -1.70 -33.92 -25.62
C TRP A 598 -2.21 -33.19 -24.36
N GLN A 599 -1.53 -32.15 -23.96
CA GLN A 599 -1.94 -31.28 -22.86
C GLN A 599 -1.80 -29.82 -23.26
N HIS A 600 -2.80 -29.04 -22.92
CA HIS A 600 -2.75 -27.58 -23.07
C HIS A 600 -2.09 -26.98 -21.83
N VAL A 601 -1.09 -26.14 -22.04
CA VAL A 601 -0.38 -25.44 -20.97
C VAL A 601 -0.50 -23.95 -21.15
N ALA A 602 -0.74 -23.23 -20.05
CA ALA A 602 -0.67 -21.77 -20.06
C ALA A 602 -0.01 -21.24 -18.79
N ILE A 603 0.65 -20.10 -18.93
CA ILE A 603 1.22 -19.37 -17.81
C ILE A 603 0.87 -17.89 -17.94
N VAL A 604 0.37 -17.33 -16.86
CA VAL A 604 0.03 -15.92 -16.72
C VAL A 604 1.06 -15.29 -15.78
N CYS A 605 1.83 -14.33 -16.30
CA CYS A 605 2.89 -13.63 -15.59
C CYS A 605 2.43 -12.21 -15.26
N ASP A 606 2.25 -11.90 -13.99
CA ASP A 606 1.82 -10.58 -13.54
C ASP A 606 2.87 -9.92 -12.63
N PRO A 607 3.76 -9.07 -13.18
CA PRO A 607 4.72 -8.33 -12.39
C PRO A 607 4.07 -7.28 -11.47
N VAL A 608 2.82 -6.87 -11.76
CA VAL A 608 2.09 -5.91 -10.92
C VAL A 608 1.69 -6.54 -9.60
N SER A 609 1.08 -7.72 -9.63
CA SER A 609 0.75 -8.50 -8.42
C SER A 609 1.92 -9.36 -7.93
N GLN A 610 3.04 -9.38 -8.66
CA GLN A 610 4.21 -10.23 -8.39
C GLN A 610 3.81 -11.70 -8.30
N SER A 611 3.06 -12.19 -9.27
CA SER A 611 2.54 -13.55 -9.28
C SER A 611 2.68 -14.25 -10.63
N LEU A 612 2.74 -15.59 -10.55
CA LEU A 612 2.67 -16.50 -11.68
C LEU A 612 1.50 -17.45 -11.48
N THR A 613 0.61 -17.56 -12.49
CA THR A 613 -0.49 -18.50 -12.45
C THR A 613 -0.33 -19.54 -13.55
N TYR A 614 -0.37 -20.81 -13.18
CA TYR A 614 -0.23 -21.96 -14.09
C TYR A 614 -1.57 -22.56 -14.40
N TYR A 615 -1.75 -22.93 -15.66
CA TYR A 615 -2.95 -23.62 -16.14
C TYR A 615 -2.54 -24.90 -16.89
N ILE A 616 -3.25 -25.99 -16.62
CA ILE A 616 -3.13 -27.27 -17.35
C ILE A 616 -4.50 -27.66 -17.85
N ASN A 617 -4.61 -27.94 -19.16
CA ASN A 617 -5.88 -28.26 -19.84
C ASN A 617 -6.99 -27.22 -19.60
N GLY A 618 -6.60 -25.94 -19.49
CA GLY A 618 -7.52 -24.82 -19.32
C GLY A 618 -7.97 -24.57 -17.88
N ASP A 619 -7.62 -25.46 -16.95
CA ASP A 619 -7.92 -25.29 -15.53
C ASP A 619 -6.72 -24.76 -14.76
N ARG A 620 -6.98 -23.87 -13.80
CA ARG A 620 -5.92 -23.31 -12.95
C ARG A 620 -5.32 -24.39 -12.06
N ASP A 621 -4.03 -24.62 -12.18
CA ASP A 621 -3.28 -25.54 -11.32
C ASP A 621 -2.89 -24.85 -10.00
N CYS A 622 -2.14 -23.75 -10.08
CA CYS A 622 -1.75 -22.98 -8.91
C CYS A 622 -1.39 -21.54 -9.27
N THR A 623 -1.33 -20.69 -8.26
CA THR A 623 -0.71 -19.36 -8.33
C THR A 623 0.39 -19.29 -7.27
N VAL A 624 1.56 -18.82 -7.67
CA VAL A 624 2.72 -18.63 -6.79
C VAL A 624 3.06 -17.15 -6.70
N SER A 625 3.32 -16.68 -5.49
CA SER A 625 3.88 -15.33 -5.28
C SER A 625 5.37 -15.36 -5.59
N THR A 626 5.82 -14.38 -6.37
CA THR A 626 7.23 -14.18 -6.73
C THR A 626 7.76 -12.94 -6.03
N GLY A 627 9.01 -12.61 -6.18
CA GLY A 627 9.50 -11.24 -5.95
C GLY A 627 9.26 -10.35 -7.17
N ALA A 628 9.89 -9.19 -7.19
CA ALA A 628 9.89 -8.33 -8.39
C ALA A 628 10.47 -9.10 -9.58
N PHE A 629 9.88 -8.96 -10.76
CA PHE A 629 10.37 -9.62 -11.98
C PHE A 629 11.63 -8.93 -12.51
N GLU A 630 12.55 -9.70 -13.08
CA GLU A 630 13.74 -9.13 -13.73
C GLU A 630 13.41 -8.58 -15.11
N THR A 631 14.09 -7.49 -15.46
CA THR A 631 14.02 -6.89 -16.79
C THR A 631 14.65 -7.81 -17.83
N CYS A 632 13.91 -8.19 -18.86
CA CYS A 632 14.41 -8.89 -20.02
C CYS A 632 13.64 -8.49 -21.28
N THR A 633 14.35 -7.98 -22.27
CA THR A 633 13.82 -7.56 -23.58
C THR A 633 14.28 -8.45 -24.73
N GLY A 634 14.84 -9.60 -24.43
CA GLY A 634 15.38 -10.54 -25.43
C GLY A 634 14.32 -11.26 -26.26
N GLY A 635 14.73 -11.89 -27.35
CA GLY A 635 13.87 -12.72 -28.19
C GLY A 635 13.56 -14.09 -27.56
N PHE A 636 12.86 -14.95 -28.30
CA PHE A 636 12.41 -16.26 -27.82
C PHE A 636 13.07 -17.41 -28.56
N ARG A 637 13.15 -18.57 -27.90
CA ARG A 637 13.43 -19.87 -28.51
C ARG A 637 12.31 -20.84 -28.15
N ILE A 638 11.77 -21.55 -29.12
CA ILE A 638 10.79 -22.62 -28.96
C ILE A 638 11.52 -23.95 -29.13
N GLY A 639 11.35 -24.88 -28.20
CA GLY A 639 11.86 -26.24 -28.27
C GLY A 639 13.30 -26.43 -27.78
N GLY A 640 13.89 -25.51 -27.02
CA GLY A 640 15.21 -25.71 -26.48
C GLY A 640 15.77 -24.56 -25.64
N HIS A 641 16.80 -24.87 -24.86
CA HIS A 641 17.52 -23.86 -24.08
C HIS A 641 18.42 -23.00 -24.98
N LYS A 642 18.54 -21.73 -24.64
CA LYS A 642 19.36 -20.75 -25.40
C LYS A 642 20.84 -21.13 -25.51
N THR A 643 21.41 -21.85 -24.54
CA THR A 643 22.81 -22.31 -24.56
C THR A 643 23.04 -23.56 -25.39
N GLY A 644 22.02 -24.07 -26.09
CA GLY A 644 22.15 -25.24 -26.95
C GLY A 644 22.08 -26.58 -26.21
N LYS A 645 21.39 -26.61 -25.09
CA LYS A 645 21.11 -27.83 -24.29
C LYS A 645 19.60 -27.97 -24.04
N SER A 646 19.15 -29.06 -23.45
CA SER A 646 17.73 -29.25 -23.02
C SER A 646 16.72 -29.03 -24.17
N TYR A 647 16.85 -29.84 -25.20
CA TYR A 647 15.97 -29.80 -26.34
C TYR A 647 14.68 -30.59 -26.11
N PHE A 648 13.55 -30.01 -26.50
CA PHE A 648 12.27 -30.67 -26.43
C PHE A 648 12.20 -31.85 -27.40
N LYS A 649 11.62 -32.97 -26.93
CA LYS A 649 11.34 -34.14 -27.75
C LYS A 649 9.84 -34.39 -27.78
N GLY A 650 9.19 -34.13 -28.90
CA GLY A 650 7.76 -34.32 -29.08
C GLY A 650 7.13 -33.28 -30.01
N PHE A 651 5.84 -33.03 -29.81
CA PHE A 651 5.09 -32.07 -30.62
C PHE A 651 4.72 -30.85 -29.83
N ILE A 652 4.82 -29.69 -30.47
CA ILE A 652 4.34 -28.38 -29.97
C ILE A 652 3.38 -27.85 -30.99
N ASP A 653 2.20 -27.42 -30.56
CA ASP A 653 1.11 -26.98 -31.39
C ASP A 653 0.46 -25.73 -30.82
N ASP A 654 -0.04 -24.86 -31.71
CA ASP A 654 -0.88 -23.72 -31.36
C ASP A 654 -0.27 -22.81 -30.28
N VAL A 655 0.92 -22.26 -30.58
CA VAL A 655 1.66 -21.40 -29.62
C VAL A 655 1.15 -19.98 -29.69
N TRP A 656 0.60 -19.50 -28.58
CA TRP A 656 0.10 -18.14 -28.40
C TRP A 656 0.92 -17.37 -27.38
N PHE A 657 1.19 -16.11 -27.66
CA PHE A 657 1.83 -15.20 -26.72
C PHE A 657 1.16 -13.83 -26.73
N PHE A 658 0.72 -13.40 -25.56
CA PHE A 658 0.05 -12.12 -25.34
C PHE A 658 0.87 -11.23 -24.43
N LYS A 659 0.90 -9.95 -24.73
CA LYS A 659 1.16 -8.87 -23.80
C LYS A 659 -0.17 -8.60 -23.09
N GLY A 660 -0.20 -8.64 -21.76
CA GLY A 660 -1.42 -8.58 -20.96
C GLY A 660 -1.85 -9.92 -20.37
N LEU A 661 -2.87 -9.89 -19.54
CA LEU A 661 -3.38 -11.05 -18.83
C LEU A 661 -4.64 -11.59 -19.53
N LEU A 662 -4.65 -12.88 -19.84
CA LEU A 662 -5.87 -13.58 -20.24
C LEU A 662 -6.63 -14.10 -19.02
N THR A 663 -7.94 -14.05 -19.08
CA THR A 663 -8.82 -14.67 -18.10
C THR A 663 -8.82 -16.19 -18.24
N PRO A 664 -9.21 -16.94 -17.20
CA PRO A 664 -9.36 -18.40 -17.28
C PRO A 664 -10.28 -18.85 -18.42
N GLU A 665 -11.33 -18.08 -18.71
CA GLU A 665 -12.26 -18.39 -19.80
C GLU A 665 -11.62 -18.23 -21.17
N GLN A 666 -10.84 -17.16 -21.37
CA GLN A 666 -10.09 -16.96 -22.63
C GLN A 666 -9.05 -18.06 -22.84
N ILE A 667 -8.38 -18.52 -21.78
CA ILE A 667 -7.44 -19.65 -21.84
C ILE A 667 -8.17 -20.95 -22.23
N ARG A 668 -9.40 -21.19 -21.73
CA ARG A 668 -10.21 -22.34 -22.13
C ARG A 668 -10.66 -22.22 -23.61
N GLN A 669 -11.05 -21.03 -24.06
CA GLN A 669 -11.38 -20.79 -25.46
C GLN A 669 -10.21 -21.08 -26.41
N ILE A 670 -8.96 -20.70 -26.01
CA ILE A 670 -7.75 -21.08 -26.76
C ILE A 670 -7.59 -22.60 -26.80
N ARG A 671 -7.67 -23.26 -25.64
CA ARG A 671 -7.62 -24.74 -25.57
C ARG A 671 -8.64 -25.41 -26.48
N ASP A 672 -9.85 -24.88 -26.53
CA ASP A 672 -10.97 -25.48 -27.28
C ASP A 672 -11.03 -25.04 -28.75
N ASN A 673 -10.02 -24.28 -29.21
CA ASN A 673 -9.94 -23.67 -30.54
C ASN A 673 -11.19 -22.80 -30.85
N ALA A 674 -11.70 -22.13 -29.84
CA ALA A 674 -12.88 -21.27 -29.92
C ALA A 674 -12.56 -19.78 -29.65
N PHE A 675 -11.30 -19.45 -29.47
CA PHE A 675 -10.85 -18.09 -29.17
C PHE A 675 -10.84 -17.23 -30.43
N ASP A 676 -11.48 -16.08 -30.38
CA ASP A 676 -11.37 -15.06 -31.42
C ASP A 676 -10.22 -14.09 -31.07
N PRO A 677 -9.12 -14.12 -31.81
CA PRO A 677 -7.98 -13.22 -31.53
C PRO A 677 -8.19 -11.78 -32.04
N THR A 678 -9.22 -11.54 -32.85
CA THR A 678 -9.43 -10.28 -33.58
C THR A 678 -9.45 -9.05 -32.63
N PRO A 679 -10.12 -9.10 -31.45
CA PRO A 679 -10.10 -7.98 -30.51
C PRO A 679 -8.72 -7.66 -29.92
N TYR A 680 -7.79 -8.62 -29.97
CA TYR A 680 -6.45 -8.52 -29.37
C TYR A 680 -5.36 -8.21 -30.38
N TYR A 681 -5.70 -7.96 -31.63
CA TYR A 681 -4.74 -7.58 -32.66
C TYR A 681 -4.16 -6.19 -32.36
N PRO A 682 -2.85 -5.96 -32.56
CA PRO A 682 -2.26 -4.63 -32.45
C PRO A 682 -3.04 -3.63 -33.31
N GLY A 683 -3.59 -2.58 -32.72
CA GLY A 683 -4.38 -1.56 -33.41
C GLY A 683 -5.87 -1.86 -33.56
N ASN A 684 -6.38 -3.03 -33.16
CA ASN A 684 -7.80 -3.27 -33.00
C ASN A 684 -8.26 -2.83 -31.61
N ASN A 685 -8.88 -1.71 -31.54
CA ASN A 685 -9.42 -1.12 -30.32
C ASN A 685 -10.94 -1.04 -30.43
N ASP A 686 -11.67 -1.97 -29.83
CA ASP A 686 -13.11 -1.76 -29.60
C ASP A 686 -13.38 -0.68 -28.52
N ASP A 687 -12.33 -0.25 -27.77
CA ASP A 687 -12.35 0.92 -26.86
C ASP A 687 -11.48 2.09 -27.33
N ASP A 688 -10.85 1.99 -28.52
CA ASP A 688 -10.18 3.12 -29.14
C ASP A 688 -11.15 3.68 -30.19
N PRO A 689 -11.81 4.82 -29.93
CA PRO A 689 -12.54 5.46 -30.99
C PRO A 689 -11.60 5.59 -32.17
N THR A 690 -12.06 5.18 -33.34
CA THR A 690 -11.31 5.19 -34.61
C THR A 690 -10.43 6.45 -34.66
N ALA A 691 -9.25 6.38 -35.23
CA ALA A 691 -8.28 7.50 -35.28
C ALA A 691 -8.89 8.84 -35.79
N SER A 692 -10.13 8.81 -36.31
CA SER A 692 -10.95 9.96 -36.67
C SER A 692 -11.62 10.67 -35.48
N ASP A 693 -11.76 10.01 -34.31
CA ASP A 693 -12.58 10.52 -33.19
C ASP A 693 -11.74 10.96 -31.98
N TRP A 694 -10.42 10.85 -32.04
CA TRP A 694 -9.50 11.27 -30.99
C TRP A 694 -8.91 12.67 -31.25
N PRO A 695 -8.75 13.52 -30.19
CA PRO A 695 -9.19 13.33 -28.79
C PRO A 695 -10.72 13.44 -28.63
N LEU A 696 -11.26 12.64 -27.72
CA LEU A 696 -12.72 12.57 -27.48
C LEU A 696 -13.24 13.89 -26.90
N LYS A 697 -14.40 14.30 -27.40
CA LYS A 697 -15.13 15.45 -26.88
C LYS A 697 -15.47 15.23 -25.38
N ASP A 698 -15.33 16.28 -24.59
CA ASP A 698 -15.69 16.31 -23.17
C ASP A 698 -14.84 15.44 -22.23
N HIS A 699 -13.75 14.83 -22.72
CA HIS A 699 -12.76 14.12 -21.89
C HIS A 699 -11.56 15.00 -21.60
N ALA A 700 -10.98 14.83 -20.40
CA ALA A 700 -9.75 15.50 -20.02
C ALA A 700 -8.54 14.58 -20.23
N TYR A 701 -7.39 15.16 -20.56
CA TYR A 701 -6.16 14.45 -20.89
C TYR A 701 -4.95 15.07 -20.18
N THR A 702 -3.99 14.21 -19.82
CA THR A 702 -2.63 14.67 -19.58
C THR A 702 -1.87 14.65 -20.90
N ILE A 703 -1.07 15.66 -21.14
CA ILE A 703 -0.25 15.80 -22.35
C ILE A 703 1.22 15.64 -21.96
N ARG A 704 1.88 14.55 -22.40
CA ARG A 704 3.25 14.23 -22.05
C ARG A 704 4.15 14.25 -23.27
N ASN A 705 5.30 14.93 -23.19
CA ASN A 705 6.29 14.93 -24.26
C ASN A 705 7.02 13.57 -24.36
N PHE A 706 7.27 13.14 -25.61
CA PHE A 706 7.97 11.90 -25.92
C PHE A 706 9.48 12.11 -26.04
N SER A 707 10.13 12.74 -25.08
CA SER A 707 11.58 12.84 -25.00
C SER A 707 12.11 11.96 -23.86
N GLY A 708 13.39 11.61 -23.87
CA GLY A 708 14.01 10.72 -22.88
C GLY A 708 13.89 11.18 -21.41
N THR A 709 13.41 12.39 -21.16
CA THR A 709 12.99 12.86 -19.83
C THR A 709 11.50 13.17 -19.90
N PRO A 710 10.63 12.41 -19.21
CA PRO A 710 9.19 12.65 -19.23
C PRO A 710 8.87 14.04 -18.65
N ALA A 711 8.11 14.81 -19.40
CA ALA A 711 7.62 16.12 -18.95
C ALA A 711 6.16 16.31 -19.37
N PHE A 712 5.30 16.64 -18.41
CA PHE A 712 3.89 16.92 -18.62
C PHE A 712 3.68 18.41 -18.90
N MET A 713 2.81 18.70 -19.85
CA MET A 713 2.43 20.07 -20.17
C MET A 713 1.54 20.64 -19.06
N VAL A 714 1.90 21.80 -18.50
CA VAL A 714 1.22 22.43 -17.36
C VAL A 714 0.92 23.89 -17.68
N ASP A 715 -0.22 24.37 -17.23
CA ASP A 715 -0.52 25.80 -17.22
C ASP A 715 0.15 26.45 -16.00
N ASN A 716 1.27 27.11 -16.22
CA ASN A 716 1.93 27.87 -15.16
C ASN A 716 1.12 29.14 -14.85
N MET A 717 0.45 29.14 -13.71
CA MET A 717 -0.40 30.27 -13.25
C MET A 717 0.39 31.53 -12.88
N GLU A 718 1.71 31.54 -13.08
CA GLU A 718 2.55 32.70 -12.79
C GLU A 718 2.32 33.86 -13.76
N SER A 719 2.85 35.00 -13.41
CA SER A 719 2.56 36.32 -14.03
C SER A 719 2.95 36.49 -15.50
N ASP A 720 3.67 35.50 -16.09
CA ASP A 720 4.17 35.56 -17.48
C ASP A 720 3.32 34.78 -18.48
N ASN A 721 2.22 34.12 -18.03
CA ASN A 721 1.28 33.37 -18.86
C ASN A 721 1.90 32.26 -19.75
N ARG A 722 3.00 31.66 -19.35
CA ARG A 722 3.66 30.63 -20.15
C ARG A 722 3.11 29.23 -19.89
N ILE A 723 3.21 28.37 -20.89
CA ILE A 723 3.05 26.93 -20.72
C ILE A 723 4.43 26.37 -20.37
N THR A 724 4.49 25.62 -19.27
CA THR A 724 5.71 24.94 -18.81
C THR A 724 5.57 23.43 -18.88
N CYS A 725 6.62 22.71 -18.56
CA CYS A 725 6.59 21.26 -18.45
C CYS A 725 7.17 20.84 -17.11
N GLU A 726 6.47 19.94 -16.43
CA GLU A 726 6.86 19.40 -15.13
C GLU A 726 7.11 17.87 -15.21
N GLY A 727 7.99 17.35 -14.36
CA GLY A 727 8.30 15.92 -14.30
C GLY A 727 7.20 15.04 -13.71
N SER A 728 6.17 15.64 -13.09
CA SER A 728 5.02 14.97 -12.49
C SER A 728 3.71 15.66 -12.89
N THR A 729 2.58 14.94 -12.78
CA THR A 729 1.26 15.52 -12.99
C THR A 729 0.83 16.33 -11.76
N SER A 730 0.42 17.58 -12.01
CA SER A 730 -0.32 18.42 -11.05
C SER A 730 -1.74 18.66 -11.58
N ASP A 731 -2.64 19.22 -10.78
CA ASP A 731 -3.98 19.57 -11.25
C ASP A 731 -3.93 20.55 -12.45
N ALA A 732 -2.86 21.32 -12.59
CA ALA A 732 -2.61 22.20 -13.73
C ALA A 732 -2.18 21.46 -15.02
N ALA A 733 -1.99 20.13 -14.96
CA ALA A 733 -1.62 19.29 -16.10
C ALA A 733 -2.82 18.69 -16.86
N TYR A 734 -4.07 19.00 -16.48
CA TYR A 734 -5.27 18.44 -17.11
C TYR A 734 -5.83 19.36 -18.18
N TRP A 735 -6.04 18.83 -19.39
CA TRP A 735 -6.42 19.55 -20.58
C TRP A 735 -7.65 18.95 -21.24
N ILE A 736 -8.54 19.81 -21.76
CA ILE A 736 -9.72 19.43 -22.54
C ILE A 736 -9.51 19.89 -23.99
N PHE A 737 -9.91 19.04 -24.91
CA PHE A 737 -9.92 19.30 -26.35
C PHE A 737 -11.34 19.62 -26.78
N GLU A 738 -11.62 20.87 -27.08
CA GLU A 738 -12.93 21.33 -27.53
C GLU A 738 -12.92 21.36 -29.08
N PRO A 739 -13.70 20.48 -29.76
CA PRO A 739 -13.69 20.43 -31.21
C PRO A 739 -14.18 21.73 -31.84
N THR A 740 -13.61 22.11 -32.97
CA THR A 740 -14.00 23.22 -33.77
C THR A 740 -14.83 22.76 -34.99
N ASP A 741 -15.29 23.74 -35.84
CA ASP A 741 -15.97 23.43 -37.10
C ASP A 741 -15.02 22.75 -38.15
N ASN A 742 -13.72 22.79 -37.89
CA ASN A 742 -12.70 22.20 -38.77
C ASN A 742 -12.36 20.76 -38.29
N ALA A 743 -12.36 19.82 -39.20
CA ALA A 743 -12.07 18.41 -38.88
C ALA A 743 -10.69 18.26 -38.19
N GLN A 744 -10.66 17.50 -37.09
CA GLN A 744 -9.47 17.27 -36.26
C GLN A 744 -8.80 18.53 -35.69
N CYS A 745 -9.52 19.67 -35.66
CA CYS A 745 -9.03 20.88 -35.03
C CYS A 745 -9.73 21.12 -33.70
N TYR A 746 -8.96 21.54 -32.71
CA TYR A 746 -9.42 21.70 -31.35
C TYR A 746 -8.91 23.00 -30.72
N TYR A 747 -9.76 23.59 -29.88
CA TYR A 747 -9.30 24.51 -28.86
C TYR A 747 -8.81 23.71 -27.68
N VAL A 748 -7.62 24.01 -27.17
CA VAL A 748 -7.02 23.26 -26.05
C VAL A 748 -7.09 24.11 -24.79
N ARG A 749 -7.93 23.70 -23.85
CA ARG A 749 -8.22 24.42 -22.61
C ARG A 749 -7.69 23.66 -21.40
N ASN A 750 -7.05 24.34 -20.47
CA ASN A 750 -6.71 23.75 -19.19
C ASN A 750 -7.98 23.57 -18.32
N LEU A 751 -8.20 22.38 -17.78
CA LEU A 751 -9.38 22.03 -17.00
C LEU A 751 -9.49 22.86 -15.71
N VAL A 752 -8.38 23.14 -15.05
CA VAL A 752 -8.36 23.80 -13.74
C VAL A 752 -8.44 25.31 -13.86
N THR A 753 -7.64 25.90 -14.74
CA THR A 753 -7.56 27.37 -14.89
C THR A 753 -8.61 27.94 -15.82
N GLY A 754 -9.23 27.12 -16.67
CA GLY A 754 -10.14 27.53 -17.72
C GLY A 754 -9.49 28.31 -18.86
N ARG A 755 -8.16 28.51 -18.85
CA ARG A 755 -7.42 29.26 -19.86
C ARG A 755 -7.13 28.37 -21.08
N TYR A 756 -7.08 29.02 -22.24
CA TYR A 756 -6.78 28.34 -23.50
C TYR A 756 -5.33 28.56 -23.93
N ILE A 757 -4.78 27.62 -24.65
CA ILE A 757 -3.50 27.79 -25.35
C ILE A 757 -3.74 28.87 -26.41
N GLN A 758 -2.95 29.95 -26.38
CA GLN A 758 -3.07 31.08 -27.29
C GLN A 758 -1.92 31.16 -28.30
N GLY A 759 -2.23 31.66 -29.46
CA GLY A 759 -1.28 32.16 -30.43
C GLY A 759 -1.13 31.27 -31.65
N TYR A 760 -1.01 31.93 -32.79
CA TYR A 760 -0.53 31.33 -34.04
C TYR A 760 0.90 31.81 -34.24
N PRO A 761 1.92 31.11 -33.76
CA PRO A 761 3.26 31.52 -34.04
C PRO A 761 3.53 31.34 -35.52
N LYS A 762 3.93 32.44 -36.16
CA LYS A 762 4.27 32.45 -37.60
C LYS A 762 5.68 31.96 -37.89
N SER A 763 6.46 31.62 -36.87
CA SER A 763 7.84 31.20 -37.00
C SER A 763 8.28 30.25 -35.90
N SER A 764 9.28 29.43 -36.18
CA SER A 764 9.94 28.56 -35.21
C SER A 764 10.56 29.35 -34.05
N GLY A 765 10.49 28.81 -32.84
CA GLY A 765 11.12 29.36 -31.64
C GLY A 765 10.29 30.39 -30.87
N GLN A 766 9.02 30.61 -31.23
CA GLN A 766 8.14 31.48 -30.45
C GLN A 766 7.53 30.77 -29.25
N MET A 767 7.53 31.43 -28.11
CA MET A 767 6.90 30.96 -26.87
C MET A 767 5.40 30.94 -27.02
N ILE A 768 4.75 29.90 -26.46
CA ILE A 768 3.29 29.78 -26.41
C ILE A 768 2.80 30.30 -25.07
N SER A 769 1.71 31.07 -25.09
CA SER A 769 1.09 31.67 -23.89
C SER A 769 -0.31 31.14 -23.64
N MET A 770 -0.80 31.38 -22.44
CA MET A 770 -2.18 31.09 -21.99
C MET A 770 -3.00 32.33 -21.94
N GLY A 771 -4.31 32.24 -22.24
CA GLY A 771 -5.23 33.40 -22.17
C GLY A 771 -6.70 33.04 -22.33
N SER A 772 -7.52 34.10 -22.58
CA SER A 772 -8.96 33.94 -22.71
C SER A 772 -9.45 33.66 -24.16
N GLN A 773 -8.62 33.89 -25.16
CA GLN A 773 -8.90 33.54 -26.53
C GLN A 773 -8.22 32.25 -26.91
N SER A 774 -8.92 31.42 -27.66
CA SER A 774 -8.42 30.13 -28.14
C SER A 774 -7.86 30.25 -29.55
N ALA A 775 -6.77 29.57 -29.82
CA ALA A 775 -6.28 29.26 -31.15
C ALA A 775 -6.59 27.77 -31.46
N GLU A 776 -6.94 27.49 -32.71
CA GLU A 776 -7.22 26.12 -33.13
C GLU A 776 -5.91 25.37 -33.35
N TYR A 777 -5.86 24.12 -32.90
CA TYR A 777 -4.75 23.20 -33.12
C TYR A 777 -5.24 21.95 -33.85
N TYR A 778 -4.56 21.60 -34.93
CA TYR A 778 -4.75 20.34 -35.58
C TYR A 778 -4.01 19.26 -34.77
N VAL A 779 -4.75 18.22 -34.34
CA VAL A 779 -4.21 17.11 -33.54
C VAL A 779 -4.37 15.84 -34.36
N ALA A 780 -3.28 15.18 -34.69
CA ALA A 780 -3.32 13.94 -35.43
C ALA A 780 -2.36 12.88 -34.87
N ALA A 781 -2.81 11.61 -34.89
CA ALA A 781 -1.96 10.47 -34.59
C ALA A 781 -0.85 10.32 -35.64
N GLN A 782 0.35 10.02 -35.17
CA GLN A 782 1.47 9.73 -36.07
C GLN A 782 1.46 8.24 -36.44
N THR A 783 1.14 7.96 -37.70
CA THR A 783 0.92 6.59 -38.19
C THR A 783 2.13 5.66 -38.09
N ASN A 784 3.36 6.22 -37.98
CA ASN A 784 4.60 5.43 -37.87
C ASN A 784 5.13 5.32 -36.43
N GLU A 785 4.43 5.88 -35.44
CA GLU A 785 4.99 6.13 -34.11
C GLU A 785 3.96 5.81 -33.00
N GLY A 786 3.26 4.70 -33.11
CA GLY A 786 2.16 4.20 -32.26
C GLY A 786 1.86 4.97 -30.95
N GLY A 787 0.64 5.52 -30.83
CA GLY A 787 0.19 6.25 -29.66
C GLY A 787 0.77 7.66 -29.48
N ARG A 788 1.40 8.23 -30.50
CA ARG A 788 1.97 9.58 -30.49
C ARG A 788 1.12 10.54 -31.29
N TYR A 789 0.98 11.76 -30.78
CA TYR A 789 0.21 12.85 -31.39
C TYR A 789 1.09 14.05 -31.69
N GLY A 790 0.86 14.67 -32.84
CA GLY A 790 1.43 15.96 -33.16
C GLY A 790 0.38 17.05 -33.02
N PHE A 791 0.81 18.25 -32.62
CA PHE A 791 -0.03 19.44 -32.52
C PHE A 791 0.46 20.47 -33.53
N ALA A 792 -0.28 20.71 -34.58
CA ALA A 792 0.03 21.71 -35.59
C ALA A 792 -0.85 22.95 -35.42
N CYS A 793 -0.26 24.13 -35.59
CA CYS A 793 -1.01 25.39 -35.63
C CYS A 793 -1.78 25.48 -36.95
N THR A 794 -3.10 25.71 -36.88
CA THR A 794 -3.97 25.69 -38.03
C THR A 794 -3.96 27.03 -38.75
N SER A 795 -3.08 27.25 -39.64
CA SER A 795 -3.27 28.32 -40.63
C SER A 795 -3.12 27.87 -42.09
N VAL A 796 -2.86 26.61 -42.30
CA VAL A 796 -2.56 26.05 -43.64
C VAL A 796 -3.04 24.60 -43.76
N THR A 797 -3.73 24.27 -44.84
CA THR A 797 -4.12 22.90 -45.22
C THR A 797 -3.27 22.43 -46.40
N PRO A 798 -2.95 21.13 -46.54
CA PRO A 798 -3.20 20.01 -45.64
C PRO A 798 -2.14 19.89 -44.53
N HIS A 799 -2.58 19.40 -43.38
CA HIS A 799 -1.72 19.20 -42.19
C HIS A 799 -1.13 17.78 -42.25
N ASP A 800 -0.05 17.59 -42.97
CA ASP A 800 0.82 16.44 -42.78
C ASP A 800 2.01 16.88 -41.93
N PHE A 801 2.36 16.23 -40.91
CA PHE A 801 3.52 16.56 -40.05
C PHE A 801 4.85 16.31 -40.80
N THR A 802 4.89 16.74 -42.09
CA THR A 802 6.10 16.69 -42.93
C THR A 802 7.04 17.86 -42.61
N SER A 803 8.22 17.83 -43.23
CA SER A 803 9.24 18.87 -43.08
C SER A 803 8.66 20.26 -43.37
N GLY A 804 8.68 21.15 -42.35
CA GLY A 804 8.22 22.52 -42.47
C GLY A 804 6.92 22.86 -41.69
N THR A 805 6.18 21.84 -41.19
CA THR A 805 5.00 22.11 -40.35
C THR A 805 5.42 22.69 -39.01
N ILE A 806 4.76 23.77 -38.57
CA ILE A 806 5.00 24.40 -37.27
C ILE A 806 4.13 23.71 -36.21
N GLY A 807 4.75 23.08 -35.22
CA GLY A 807 4.09 22.38 -34.14
C GLY A 807 4.58 22.80 -32.75
N LEU A 808 3.94 22.30 -31.70
CA LEU A 808 4.38 22.48 -30.32
C LEU A 808 5.62 21.60 -30.04
N ASN A 809 6.63 22.18 -29.44
CA ASN A 809 7.87 21.50 -29.10
C ASN A 809 8.34 21.86 -27.70
N LEU A 810 8.95 20.89 -27.01
CA LEU A 810 9.58 21.10 -25.71
C LEU A 810 10.98 21.69 -25.88
N ARG A 811 11.25 22.85 -25.29
CA ARG A 811 12.56 23.45 -25.15
C ARG A 811 13.08 23.27 -23.73
N ALA A 812 14.17 22.52 -23.57
CA ALA A 812 14.93 22.45 -22.33
C ALA A 812 16.06 23.50 -22.39
N GLU A 813 16.12 24.39 -21.41
CA GLU A 813 17.31 25.18 -21.14
C GLU A 813 18.35 24.33 -20.40
N SER A 814 19.61 24.76 -20.39
CA SER A 814 20.76 23.97 -19.90
C SER A 814 20.68 23.51 -18.41
N ASN A 815 19.70 24.00 -17.67
CA ASN A 815 19.31 23.53 -16.35
C ASN A 815 17.90 22.97 -16.47
N GLN A 816 17.71 21.69 -16.23
CA GLN A 816 16.45 20.93 -16.35
C GLN A 816 15.22 21.51 -15.60
N ALA A 817 15.36 22.56 -14.82
CA ALA A 817 14.29 23.20 -14.06
C ALA A 817 13.41 24.16 -14.89
N ASN A 818 13.77 24.52 -16.11
CA ASN A 818 13.02 25.47 -16.94
C ASN A 818 12.77 24.90 -18.35
N CYS A 819 11.76 24.06 -18.47
CA CYS A 819 11.26 23.59 -19.77
C CYS A 819 10.07 24.45 -20.22
N TYR A 820 10.09 24.91 -21.46
CA TYR A 820 9.00 25.69 -22.03
C TYR A 820 8.46 25.03 -23.28
N VAL A 821 7.16 25.20 -23.54
CA VAL A 821 6.56 24.83 -24.82
C VAL A 821 6.75 25.97 -25.80
N GLN A 822 7.33 25.67 -26.95
CA GLN A 822 7.52 26.61 -28.05
C GLN A 822 7.14 25.97 -29.38
N THR A 823 7.03 26.80 -30.43
CA THR A 823 6.84 26.31 -31.78
C THR A 823 8.16 25.89 -32.44
N TYR A 824 8.10 24.80 -33.19
CA TYR A 824 9.25 24.34 -33.97
C TYR A 824 8.79 23.79 -35.32
N ALA A 825 9.55 24.04 -36.39
CA ALA A 825 9.32 23.41 -37.66
C ALA A 825 9.74 21.95 -37.60
N ALA A 826 8.81 21.02 -37.75
CA ALA A 826 9.07 19.59 -37.67
C ALA A 826 10.04 19.18 -38.80
N ALA A 827 11.16 18.59 -38.42
CA ALA A 827 11.97 17.86 -39.37
C ALA A 827 11.43 16.46 -39.51
N ALA A 828 11.14 16.02 -40.73
CA ALA A 828 10.57 14.72 -40.98
C ALA A 828 11.36 13.60 -40.25
N GLY A 829 10.67 12.85 -39.40
CA GLY A 829 11.07 11.52 -38.93
C GLY A 829 12.05 11.44 -37.76
N THR A 830 12.60 12.52 -37.21
CA THR A 830 13.68 12.40 -36.19
C THR A 830 13.56 13.28 -34.94
N ASN A 831 12.58 14.19 -34.83
CA ASN A 831 12.51 15.08 -33.69
C ASN A 831 11.47 14.62 -32.66
N HIS A 832 11.82 13.69 -31.80
CA HIS A 832 10.98 13.16 -30.72
C HIS A 832 10.44 14.24 -29.74
N ARG A 833 10.98 15.45 -29.72
CA ARG A 833 10.52 16.57 -28.88
C ARG A 833 9.24 17.25 -29.38
N SER A 834 8.83 16.99 -30.61
CA SER A 834 7.60 17.49 -31.19
C SER A 834 6.41 16.53 -31.09
N PHE A 835 6.64 15.33 -30.52
CA PHE A 835 5.58 14.34 -30.34
C PHE A 835 5.16 14.25 -28.87
N TRP A 836 3.88 14.08 -28.70
CA TRP A 836 3.22 14.07 -27.41
C TRP A 836 2.38 12.82 -27.26
N THR A 837 2.31 12.28 -26.07
CA THR A 837 1.34 11.22 -25.72
C THR A 837 0.19 11.84 -24.95
N LEU A 838 -1.03 11.41 -25.26
CA LEU A 838 -2.23 11.76 -24.51
C LEU A 838 -2.66 10.58 -23.65
N ALA A 839 -2.97 10.84 -22.40
CA ALA A 839 -3.59 9.86 -21.53
C ALA A 839 -4.87 10.42 -20.94
N ALA A 840 -5.96 9.70 -21.05
CA ALA A 840 -7.25 10.13 -20.52
C ALA A 840 -7.19 10.27 -19.00
N VAL A 841 -7.82 11.33 -18.48
CA VAL A 841 -7.97 11.54 -17.04
C VAL A 841 -9.25 10.83 -16.60
N PRO A 842 -9.26 10.05 -15.52
CA PRO A 842 -10.46 9.39 -15.02
C PRO A 842 -11.61 10.36 -14.74
N ASP A 843 -12.84 9.95 -15.06
CA ASP A 843 -14.04 10.80 -15.00
C ASP A 843 -14.34 11.30 -13.58
N ASP A 844 -14.00 10.56 -12.55
CA ASP A 844 -14.16 10.97 -11.15
C ASP A 844 -13.26 12.17 -10.79
N ILE A 845 -12.06 12.26 -11.35
CA ILE A 845 -11.16 13.40 -11.20
C ILE A 845 -11.74 14.60 -11.93
N VAL A 846 -12.23 14.42 -13.16
CA VAL A 846 -12.87 15.47 -13.96
C VAL A 846 -14.10 16.03 -13.23
N THR A 847 -14.96 15.14 -12.73
CA THR A 847 -16.17 15.51 -11.97
C THR A 847 -15.81 16.28 -10.71
N ARG A 848 -14.83 15.82 -9.95
CA ARG A 848 -14.39 16.47 -8.71
C ARG A 848 -13.87 17.90 -8.96
N ILE A 849 -13.08 18.11 -10.01
CA ILE A 849 -12.54 19.44 -10.36
C ILE A 849 -13.67 20.35 -10.81
N THR A 850 -14.59 19.87 -11.64
CA THR A 850 -15.74 20.62 -12.14
C THR A 850 -16.68 21.01 -11.00
N ASP A 851 -16.93 20.12 -10.05
CA ASP A 851 -17.72 20.40 -8.84
C ASP A 851 -17.06 21.45 -7.95
N LEU A 852 -15.74 21.39 -7.76
CA LEU A 852 -15.00 22.41 -7.02
C LEU A 852 -15.09 23.78 -7.70
N GLN A 853 -14.96 23.84 -9.01
CA GLN A 853 -15.12 25.09 -9.78
C GLN A 853 -16.56 25.64 -9.69
N THR A 854 -17.56 24.76 -9.78
CA THR A 854 -18.98 25.13 -9.66
C THR A 854 -19.28 25.66 -8.26
N ARG A 855 -18.73 25.06 -7.20
CA ARG A 855 -18.85 25.54 -5.82
C ARG A 855 -18.14 26.89 -5.62
N GLN A 856 -16.95 27.07 -6.18
CA GLN A 856 -16.22 28.35 -6.13
C GLN A 856 -16.98 29.48 -6.86
N THR A 857 -17.61 29.23 -8.00
CA THR A 857 -18.43 30.19 -8.73
C THR A 857 -19.76 30.47 -8.04
N ALA A 858 -20.35 29.49 -7.33
CA ALA A 858 -21.58 29.65 -6.57
C ALA A 858 -21.41 30.49 -5.28
N HIS A 859 -20.20 30.51 -4.70
CA HIS A 859 -19.94 31.24 -3.45
C HIS A 859 -19.38 32.64 -3.58
N SER A 860 -19.12 33.15 -4.78
CA SER A 860 -18.52 34.48 -4.98
C SER A 860 -19.52 35.59 -5.33
N LYS A 861 -20.73 35.57 -4.76
CA LYS A 861 -21.64 36.71 -4.92
C LYS A 861 -21.21 37.87 -4.02
N LEU A 862 -20.64 38.89 -4.64
CA LEU A 862 -20.29 40.16 -3.98
C LEU A 862 -21.54 41.06 -3.93
N PHE A 863 -21.85 41.63 -2.78
CA PHE A 863 -22.93 42.54 -2.58
C PHE A 863 -22.46 43.87 -1.96
N ASP A 864 -23.05 44.97 -2.31
CA ASP A 864 -22.84 46.23 -1.56
C ASP A 864 -23.58 46.20 -0.21
N LEU A 865 -23.38 47.23 0.61
CA LEU A 865 -24.02 47.30 1.93
C LEU A 865 -25.55 47.44 1.88
N GLN A 866 -26.12 47.69 0.71
CA GLN A 866 -27.56 47.74 0.47
C GLN A 866 -28.10 46.40 -0.08
N GLY A 867 -27.26 45.36 -0.15
CA GLY A 867 -27.65 44.04 -0.60
C GLY A 867 -27.75 43.89 -2.13
N ARG A 868 -27.23 44.83 -2.90
CA ARG A 868 -27.26 44.76 -4.37
C ARG A 868 -26.05 43.96 -4.88
N PRO A 869 -26.24 43.01 -5.79
CA PRO A 869 -25.12 42.19 -6.33
C PRO A 869 -24.16 43.09 -7.13
N GLN A 870 -22.87 42.86 -6.95
CA GLN A 870 -21.77 43.53 -7.64
C GLN A 870 -20.98 42.54 -8.47
N ASN A 871 -20.74 42.81 -9.74
CA ASN A 871 -19.98 41.96 -10.64
C ASN A 871 -18.46 42.13 -10.50
N ALA A 872 -18.01 43.21 -9.86
CA ALA A 872 -16.61 43.48 -9.55
C ALA A 872 -16.50 44.58 -8.49
N ILE A 873 -15.34 44.65 -7.79
CA ILE A 873 -15.03 45.75 -6.86
C ILE A 873 -14.51 46.93 -7.67
N LEU A 874 -15.37 47.89 -7.91
CA LEU A 874 -15.06 49.08 -8.73
C LEU A 874 -14.46 50.24 -7.92
N HIS A 875 -14.68 50.28 -6.60
CA HIS A 875 -14.21 51.36 -5.71
C HIS A 875 -13.79 50.86 -4.35
N PRO A 876 -12.90 51.56 -3.62
CA PRO A 876 -12.63 51.25 -2.23
C PRO A 876 -13.91 51.37 -1.42
N GLY A 877 -14.23 50.35 -0.63
CA GLY A 877 -15.48 50.37 0.10
C GLY A 877 -15.64 49.11 0.98
N ILE A 878 -16.80 49.03 1.60
CA ILE A 878 -17.21 47.87 2.38
C ILE A 878 -18.23 47.09 1.57
N TYR A 879 -17.98 45.82 1.36
CA TYR A 879 -18.81 44.89 0.62
C TYR A 879 -19.18 43.71 1.50
N ILE A 880 -20.19 42.96 1.13
CA ILE A 880 -20.54 41.66 1.73
C ILE A 880 -20.21 40.60 0.69
N GLN A 881 -19.28 39.71 1.03
CA GLN A 881 -18.92 38.53 0.25
C GLN A 881 -19.17 37.31 1.11
N ASP A 882 -19.98 36.36 0.61
CA ASP A 882 -20.33 35.14 1.32
C ASP A 882 -20.88 35.37 2.74
N GLY A 883 -21.73 36.39 2.87
CA GLY A 883 -22.33 36.78 4.15
C GLY A 883 -21.38 37.50 5.13
N LYS A 884 -20.11 37.72 4.74
CA LYS A 884 -19.11 38.42 5.58
C LYS A 884 -18.80 39.83 5.03
N LYS A 885 -18.56 40.74 5.96
CA LYS A 885 -18.14 42.09 5.65
C LYS A 885 -16.67 42.12 5.20
N VAL A 886 -16.42 42.57 3.96
CA VAL A 886 -15.08 42.67 3.38
C VAL A 886 -14.77 44.15 3.13
N ILE A 887 -13.59 44.60 3.53
CA ILE A 887 -13.13 45.98 3.35
C ILE A 887 -12.05 45.98 2.28
N HIS A 888 -12.33 46.58 1.12
CA HIS A 888 -11.33 46.85 0.09
C HIS A 888 -10.76 48.26 0.23
N ARG A 889 -9.44 48.32 0.41
CA ARG A 889 -8.67 49.59 0.48
C ARG A 889 -7.89 49.79 -0.82
N HIS A 890 -7.72 51.02 -1.26
CA HIS A 890 -6.80 51.33 -2.35
C HIS A 890 -5.38 50.85 -2.01
N ALA A 891 -4.80 50.05 -2.87
CA ALA A 891 -3.36 49.80 -2.84
C ALA A 891 -2.66 51.15 -3.11
N LYS A 892 -1.92 51.68 -2.14
CA LYS A 892 -1.01 52.78 -2.36
C LYS A 892 0.07 52.30 -3.31
N THR A 893 0.05 52.74 -4.55
CA THR A 893 1.19 52.67 -5.45
C THR A 893 2.34 53.43 -4.79
N LYS A 894 3.33 52.66 -4.31
CA LYS A 894 4.63 53.24 -4.01
C LYS A 894 5.40 53.36 -5.34
N ASN A 895 5.46 54.54 -5.88
CA ASN A 895 6.52 54.93 -6.78
C ASN A 895 7.82 54.92 -5.96
N TYR A 896 8.72 54.00 -6.31
CA TYR A 896 10.18 54.23 -6.35
C TYR A 896 10.79 53.23 -7.33
#